data_43b6b8ae76072bf24fa83f84f320e07b
#
_entry.id   43b6b8ae76072bf24fa83f84f320e07b
#
_cell.length_a   1.000
_cell.length_b   1.000
_cell.length_c   1.000
_cell.angle_alpha   90.00
_cell.angle_beta   90.00
_cell.angle_gamma   90.00
#
_symmetry.space_group_name_H-M   'P 1'
#
loop_
_entity.id
_entity.type
_entity.pdbx_description
1 polymer ?
#
loop_
_entity_poly.entity_id
_entity_poly.type
_entity_poly.pdbx_seq_one_letter_code
_entity_poly.pdbx_strand_id
1 'polypeptide(L)'
;MIIKKLKALLFLSPPWGVWGAVLLLASCSGTRHLPDGEKLYTGAEIELESAEHLNKKLIKAAAGSAVRPSPNKVFFGIRPKLWLNNLAGPEPKTKLEKWLKKTGEPPVLMSSVKPSVTAEIIDARLFNMGIFRSFTEYKTEEKKNSGKVIYTSHLHKPYVVKELLYSISDDSVSSLILAEKDKTLIKPGDDYNLDALKTERMRIDAFLKNKGYFYFNPDHLLFKADTSNINQDVSFTLTLKDSIPVDALTVYHINNVHVNQNYSLNERRSRNAQDTIVVGDIVFFGREERMAIKPKVLSKSIYLRKHDVFSRQNHIITLNRLMSMGNFKLVQVNFAENNDSGPGLLDVNILMTPMPKRTFRAEFDLVSKSNNYAGPRMNMSILNRNTFGGAELLNLNLAGSFEAQIGNKNENLYSYSYNPQVELTFPRFILPFNIKGSSSFYVPKTRLLLSYNYLKRVNYFDMRTFKFVYGFKWKENIRKEHELNPIDISYTQIGNKSTTFNDLLEANPFLKKSYEEQFIAGGSYSFTYNEQMLTGKKLQTYFQGNSELAGNVFSLANGIFGNKVSSENPSKVVGSIYSQYAKLNIDGRSYFNFRDKNKLAMRVFAGVAQPFGNSSVLPYIKQFFSGGPNSIRAFQINSVGPGTYFQDTGKRGFLQMGGDVKLEANAEYRFGIYSFFKGALFVDAGNVWLLKSNPANTGSPFMFSKFMNQMAVGAGAGIRIDVSFFILRFDLAMPLRKPWLEENNRWVTNEINFGSSAWRQDNLVLNVAIGYPF
;
A
#
# COMPACT_ATOMS: atom_id res chain seq x y z
N MET A 1 0.28 31.43 -19.23
CA MET A 1 -0.46 32.64 -18.75
C MET A 1 -1.21 32.42 -17.46
N ILE A 2 -1.87 31.28 -17.25
CA ILE A 2 -2.62 30.96 -16.02
C ILE A 2 -1.71 30.81 -14.79
N ILE A 3 -0.53 30.20 -14.91
CA ILE A 3 0.44 30.00 -13.80
C ILE A 3 1.05 31.34 -13.33
N LYS A 4 1.24 32.33 -14.22
CA LYS A 4 1.70 33.68 -13.83
C LYS A 4 0.60 34.44 -13.06
N LYS A 5 -0.67 34.27 -13.40
CA LYS A 5 -1.80 34.88 -12.67
C LYS A 5 -2.04 34.21 -11.30
N LEU A 6 -1.84 32.92 -11.14
CA LEU A 6 -1.90 32.24 -9.84
C LEU A 6 -0.75 32.67 -8.91
N LYS A 7 0.47 32.87 -9.43
CA LYS A 7 1.58 33.43 -8.65
C LYS A 7 1.31 34.89 -8.19
N ALA A 8 0.67 35.69 -9.03
CA ALA A 8 0.31 37.06 -8.65
C ALA A 8 -0.79 37.15 -7.57
N LEU A 9 -1.75 36.19 -7.58
CA LEU A 9 -2.82 36.16 -6.56
C LEU A 9 -2.33 35.73 -5.17
N LEU A 10 -1.31 34.84 -5.13
CA LEU A 10 -0.73 34.40 -3.85
C LEU A 10 0.24 35.39 -3.21
N PHE A 11 0.71 36.40 -3.94
CA PHE A 11 1.76 37.32 -3.47
C PHE A 11 1.30 38.74 -3.22
N LEU A 12 0.04 39.09 -3.50
CA LEU A 12 -0.42 40.53 -3.50
C LEU A 12 -1.55 40.85 -2.51
N SER A 13 -1.96 39.97 -1.61
CA SER A 13 -2.93 40.34 -0.56
C SER A 13 -2.28 40.44 0.82
N PRO A 14 -2.45 41.54 1.54
CA PRO A 14 -2.00 41.65 2.93
C PRO A 14 -2.79 40.64 3.82
N PRO A 15 -2.20 40.13 4.92
CA PRO A 15 -2.78 39.07 5.74
C PRO A 15 -4.16 39.39 6.36
N TRP A 16 -4.55 40.66 6.39
CA TRP A 16 -5.86 41.11 6.93
C TRP A 16 -7.05 40.80 6.01
N GLY A 17 -6.84 40.67 4.70
CA GLY A 17 -7.91 40.33 3.75
C GLY A 17 -8.43 38.90 3.87
N VAL A 18 -7.56 37.95 4.20
CA VAL A 18 -7.91 36.51 4.35
C VAL A 18 -8.70 36.31 5.64
N TRP A 19 -8.34 36.99 6.74
CA TRP A 19 -9.08 36.92 8.00
C TRP A 19 -10.44 37.62 7.90
N GLY A 20 -10.54 38.72 7.14
CA GLY A 20 -11.80 39.38 6.86
C GLY A 20 -12.77 38.51 6.04
N ALA A 21 -12.27 37.79 5.04
CA ALA A 21 -13.07 36.85 4.26
C ALA A 21 -13.52 35.63 5.09
N VAL A 22 -12.68 35.14 5.99
CA VAL A 22 -13.02 34.03 6.91
C VAL A 22 -14.08 34.44 7.93
N LEU A 23 -13.99 35.69 8.46
CA LEU A 23 -14.99 36.24 9.39
C LEU A 23 -16.34 36.53 8.72
N LEU A 24 -16.35 36.96 7.45
CA LEU A 24 -17.60 37.13 6.68
C LEU A 24 -18.26 35.77 6.32
N LEU A 25 -17.48 34.71 6.14
CA LEU A 25 -18.00 33.37 5.92
C LEU A 25 -18.54 32.72 7.21
N ALA A 26 -18.06 33.10 8.37
CA ALA A 26 -18.53 32.61 9.68
C ALA A 26 -19.95 33.09 10.03
N SER A 27 -20.44 34.14 9.40
CA SER A 27 -21.79 34.71 9.61
C SER A 27 -22.93 33.87 8.98
N CYS A 28 -22.65 32.89 8.12
CA CYS A 28 -23.71 32.09 7.49
C CYS A 28 -24.01 30.83 8.32
N SER A 29 -25.03 30.92 9.16
CA SER A 29 -25.54 29.86 10.06
C SER A 29 -26.00 28.56 9.35
N GLY A 30 -25.98 28.47 8.04
CA GLY A 30 -26.48 27.31 7.28
C GLY A 30 -28.03 27.15 7.31
N THR A 31 -28.72 28.02 8.00
CA THR A 31 -30.16 27.92 8.27
C THR A 31 -31.03 28.81 7.37
N ARG A 32 -30.44 29.42 6.31
CA ARG A 32 -31.10 30.45 5.49
C ARG A 32 -32.29 29.95 4.65
N HIS A 33 -32.30 28.66 4.28
CA HIS A 33 -33.32 28.05 3.41
C HIS A 33 -33.88 26.79 4.04
N LEU A 34 -34.18 26.83 5.34
CA LEU A 34 -34.95 25.75 5.99
C LEU A 34 -36.42 25.92 5.63
N PRO A 35 -37.20 24.85 5.45
CA PRO A 35 -38.63 24.91 5.36
C PRO A 35 -39.23 25.55 6.62
N ASP A 36 -40.39 26.18 6.48
CA ASP A 36 -41.07 26.84 7.60
C ASP A 36 -41.34 25.84 8.74
N GLY A 37 -40.96 26.23 9.95
CA GLY A 37 -41.13 25.40 11.15
C GLY A 37 -40.05 24.32 11.35
N GLU A 38 -39.18 24.10 10.37
CA GLU A 38 -38.11 23.08 10.44
C GLU A 38 -36.83 23.61 11.08
N LYS A 39 -36.12 22.71 11.75
CA LYS A 39 -34.84 22.99 12.41
C LYS A 39 -33.72 22.15 11.81
N LEU A 40 -32.53 22.75 11.70
CA LEU A 40 -31.34 22.04 11.24
C LEU A 40 -30.84 21.06 12.32
N TYR A 41 -30.71 19.79 11.97
CA TYR A 41 -30.07 18.79 12.82
C TYR A 41 -28.56 19.00 12.87
N THR A 42 -28.04 19.33 14.05
CA THR A 42 -26.61 19.65 14.24
C THR A 42 -25.78 18.47 14.67
N GLY A 43 -26.42 17.37 15.05
CA GLY A 43 -25.79 16.11 15.45
C GLY A 43 -26.34 15.52 16.73
N ALA A 44 -25.73 14.41 17.15
CA ALA A 44 -26.02 13.79 18.43
C ALA A 44 -24.81 13.88 19.37
N GLU A 45 -25.08 13.98 20.63
CA GLU A 45 -24.13 13.83 21.72
C GLU A 45 -24.42 12.54 22.45
N ILE A 46 -23.35 11.79 22.79
CA ILE A 46 -23.49 10.52 23.52
C ILE A 46 -22.82 10.71 24.86
N GLU A 47 -23.61 10.59 25.89
CA GLU A 47 -23.20 10.59 27.28
C GLU A 47 -23.26 9.17 27.82
N LEU A 48 -22.26 8.79 28.60
CA LEU A 48 -22.13 7.47 29.21
C LEU A 48 -22.08 7.62 30.70
N GLU A 49 -23.11 7.17 31.39
CA GLU A 49 -23.18 7.11 32.83
C GLU A 49 -22.82 5.71 33.32
N SER A 50 -21.80 5.61 34.14
CA SER A 50 -21.36 4.34 34.72
C SER A 50 -20.67 4.60 36.04
N ALA A 51 -21.02 3.80 37.03
CA ALA A 51 -20.35 3.76 38.34
C ALA A 51 -18.99 3.04 38.30
N GLU A 52 -18.67 2.33 37.18
CA GLU A 52 -17.49 1.46 37.08
C GLU A 52 -16.50 1.96 36.01
N HIS A 53 -15.23 1.49 36.13
CA HIS A 53 -14.17 1.75 35.17
C HIS A 53 -14.36 0.91 33.89
N LEU A 54 -15.13 1.44 32.94
CA LEU A 54 -15.34 0.85 31.60
C LEU A 54 -14.49 1.52 30.53
N ASN A 55 -14.23 0.83 29.44
CA ASN A 55 -13.59 1.43 28.27
C ASN A 55 -14.59 2.36 27.54
N LYS A 56 -14.87 3.52 28.15
CA LYS A 56 -15.83 4.52 27.66
C LYS A 56 -15.57 4.91 26.21
N LYS A 57 -14.32 4.86 25.75
CA LYS A 57 -13.97 5.23 24.37
C LYS A 57 -14.50 4.23 23.33
N LEU A 58 -14.38 2.94 23.62
CA LEU A 58 -14.88 1.87 22.73
C LEU A 58 -16.42 1.89 22.70
N ILE A 59 -17.05 2.00 23.86
CA ILE A 59 -18.51 2.04 23.99
C ILE A 59 -19.08 3.27 23.30
N LYS A 60 -18.50 4.46 23.51
CA LYS A 60 -18.91 5.70 22.83
C LYS A 60 -18.79 5.62 21.31
N ALA A 61 -17.75 4.93 20.83
CA ALA A 61 -17.57 4.71 19.38
C ALA A 61 -18.65 3.76 18.82
N ALA A 62 -18.99 2.69 19.54
CA ALA A 62 -20.04 1.76 19.16
C ALA A 62 -21.41 2.45 19.14
N ALA A 63 -21.77 3.17 20.21
CA ALA A 63 -23.01 3.95 20.30
C ALA A 63 -23.07 5.04 19.22
N GLY A 64 -21.98 5.78 19.01
CA GLY A 64 -21.91 6.85 17.99
C GLY A 64 -22.12 6.35 16.56
N SER A 65 -21.75 5.12 16.29
CA SER A 65 -21.96 4.51 14.98
C SER A 65 -23.43 4.13 14.71
N ALA A 66 -24.30 4.17 15.72
CA ALA A 66 -25.76 3.95 15.59
C ALA A 66 -26.50 5.21 15.10
N VAL A 67 -25.95 6.41 15.36
CA VAL A 67 -26.61 7.67 15.08
C VAL A 67 -26.92 7.86 13.60
N ARG A 68 -28.21 7.96 13.27
CA ARG A 68 -28.72 8.23 11.92
C ARG A 68 -29.90 9.21 12.01
N PRO A 69 -30.06 10.12 11.03
CA PRO A 69 -29.11 10.46 9.96
C PRO A 69 -27.84 11.15 10.49
N SER A 70 -26.76 11.11 9.70
CA SER A 70 -25.56 11.88 10.05
C SER A 70 -25.80 13.37 9.77
N PRO A 71 -25.41 14.31 10.66
CA PRO A 71 -25.55 15.73 10.43
C PRO A 71 -24.70 16.21 9.28
N ASN A 72 -25.05 17.36 8.69
CA ASN A 72 -24.19 18.03 7.70
C ASN A 72 -22.80 18.29 8.27
N LYS A 73 -21.74 17.90 7.56
CA LYS A 73 -20.36 17.96 8.05
C LYS A 73 -19.90 19.39 8.31
N VAL A 74 -19.27 19.56 9.48
CA VAL A 74 -18.70 20.84 9.92
C VAL A 74 -17.18 20.83 9.64
N PHE A 75 -16.66 21.94 9.10
CA PHE A 75 -15.24 22.19 8.88
C PHE A 75 -14.90 23.61 9.35
N PHE A 76 -14.02 23.76 10.33
CA PHE A 76 -13.72 25.05 10.99
C PHE A 76 -14.98 25.87 11.36
N GLY A 77 -15.98 25.23 11.95
CA GLY A 77 -17.23 25.88 12.35
C GLY A 77 -18.24 26.14 11.25
N ILE A 78 -17.89 25.93 9.98
CA ILE A 78 -18.74 26.14 8.79
C ILE A 78 -19.20 24.78 8.25
N ARG A 79 -20.38 24.74 7.59
CA ARG A 79 -20.88 23.58 6.86
C ARG A 79 -20.77 23.81 5.34
N PRO A 80 -19.61 23.50 4.71
CA PRO A 80 -19.32 23.93 3.34
C PRO A 80 -20.32 23.39 2.32
N LYS A 81 -20.71 22.13 2.43
CA LYS A 81 -21.65 21.51 1.50
C LYS A 81 -23.08 22.06 1.64
N LEU A 82 -23.51 22.30 2.87
CA LEU A 82 -24.79 22.97 3.14
C LEU A 82 -24.76 24.40 2.62
N TRP A 83 -23.65 25.11 2.80
CA TRP A 83 -23.45 26.44 2.26
C TRP A 83 -23.53 26.48 0.72
N LEU A 84 -22.89 25.52 0.02
CA LEU A 84 -23.02 25.38 -1.44
C LEU A 84 -24.45 25.11 -1.89
N ASN A 85 -25.16 24.26 -1.16
CA ASN A 85 -26.58 24.00 -1.43
C ASN A 85 -27.43 25.26 -1.24
N ASN A 86 -27.15 26.03 -0.20
CA ASN A 86 -27.88 27.27 0.09
C ASN A 86 -27.58 28.40 -0.91
N LEU A 87 -26.37 28.43 -1.49
CA LEU A 87 -26.02 29.35 -2.57
C LEU A 87 -26.78 29.06 -3.86
N ALA A 88 -27.08 27.78 -4.12
CA ALA A 88 -27.85 27.37 -5.29
C ALA A 88 -29.35 27.75 -5.19
N GLY A 89 -29.82 28.07 -3.98
CA GLY A 89 -31.25 28.35 -3.72
C GLY A 89 -32.16 27.12 -3.86
N PRO A 90 -33.45 27.28 -3.56
CA PRO A 90 -34.42 26.18 -3.65
C PRO A 90 -34.65 25.71 -5.08
N GLU A 91 -34.71 26.63 -6.06
CA GLU A 91 -34.95 26.33 -7.48
C GLU A 91 -33.77 26.83 -8.36
N PRO A 92 -32.77 25.97 -8.66
CA PRO A 92 -31.62 26.36 -9.45
C PRO A 92 -31.98 26.54 -10.94
N LYS A 93 -31.78 27.74 -11.48
CA LYS A 93 -32.09 28.12 -12.88
C LYS A 93 -30.87 27.98 -13.78
N THR A 94 -29.71 28.44 -13.33
CA THR A 94 -28.47 28.45 -14.12
C THR A 94 -27.70 27.10 -14.03
N LYS A 95 -26.81 26.86 -15.02
CA LYS A 95 -25.91 25.69 -15.00
C LYS A 95 -25.01 25.66 -13.75
N LEU A 96 -24.58 26.84 -13.30
CA LEU A 96 -23.74 26.99 -12.09
C LEU A 96 -24.53 26.62 -10.83
N GLU A 97 -25.75 27.13 -10.67
CA GLU A 97 -26.61 26.81 -9.54
C GLU A 97 -26.96 25.33 -9.49
N LYS A 98 -27.27 24.71 -10.63
CA LYS A 98 -27.49 23.24 -10.74
C LYS A 98 -26.25 22.46 -10.32
N TRP A 99 -25.06 22.91 -10.70
CA TRP A 99 -23.78 22.31 -10.29
C TRP A 99 -23.56 22.48 -8.78
N LEU A 100 -23.81 23.68 -8.23
CA LEU A 100 -23.69 23.97 -6.79
C LEU A 100 -24.66 23.09 -5.98
N LYS A 101 -25.91 22.91 -6.44
CA LYS A 101 -26.92 22.07 -5.78
C LYS A 101 -26.52 20.60 -5.82
N LYS A 102 -25.97 20.10 -6.93
CA LYS A 102 -25.47 18.74 -7.08
C LYS A 102 -24.25 18.45 -6.20
N THR A 103 -23.39 19.45 -6.00
CA THR A 103 -22.17 19.36 -5.20
C THR A 103 -22.44 19.60 -3.71
N GLY A 104 -23.44 20.39 -3.40
CA GLY A 104 -23.92 20.67 -2.05
C GLY A 104 -24.65 19.47 -1.42
N GLU A 105 -24.90 19.55 -0.12
CA GLU A 105 -25.77 18.64 0.63
C GLU A 105 -26.99 19.41 1.14
N PRO A 106 -28.20 18.88 0.99
CA PRO A 106 -29.38 19.51 1.57
C PRO A 106 -29.27 19.54 3.10
N PRO A 107 -30.00 20.46 3.79
CA PRO A 107 -30.05 20.47 5.24
C PRO A 107 -30.64 19.15 5.77
N VAL A 108 -29.99 18.57 6.76
CA VAL A 108 -30.56 17.44 7.50
C VAL A 108 -31.51 18.04 8.54
N LEU A 109 -32.79 17.72 8.42
CA LEU A 109 -33.86 18.31 9.25
C LEU A 109 -34.00 17.51 10.56
N MET A 110 -34.39 18.23 11.62
CA MET A 110 -34.63 17.61 12.92
C MET A 110 -35.81 16.63 12.88
N SER A 111 -36.82 16.91 12.06
CA SER A 111 -37.98 16.03 11.80
C SER A 111 -37.61 14.68 11.19
N SER A 112 -36.47 14.61 10.47
CA SER A 112 -36.00 13.35 9.89
C SER A 112 -35.27 12.43 10.89
N VAL A 113 -34.99 12.91 12.09
CA VAL A 113 -34.34 12.15 13.15
C VAL A 113 -35.38 11.34 13.91
N LYS A 114 -35.09 10.08 14.15
CA LYS A 114 -35.93 9.18 14.97
C LYS A 114 -35.15 8.83 16.25
N PRO A 115 -35.25 9.64 17.31
CA PRO A 115 -34.39 9.46 18.50
C PRO A 115 -34.67 8.14 19.22
N SER A 116 -35.92 7.70 19.35
CA SER A 116 -36.28 6.43 19.98
C SER A 116 -35.65 5.23 19.30
N VAL A 117 -35.78 5.16 17.97
CA VAL A 117 -35.16 4.07 17.17
C VAL A 117 -33.64 4.06 17.30
N THR A 118 -33.02 5.24 17.35
CA THR A 118 -31.56 5.34 17.55
C THR A 118 -31.15 4.86 18.93
N ALA A 119 -31.92 5.18 19.99
CA ALA A 119 -31.69 4.68 21.35
C ALA A 119 -31.77 3.15 21.41
N GLU A 120 -32.79 2.54 20.81
CA GLU A 120 -32.94 1.09 20.70
C GLU A 120 -31.75 0.43 19.97
N ILE A 121 -31.24 1.06 18.89
CA ILE A 121 -30.06 0.57 18.17
C ILE A 121 -28.79 0.67 19.06
N ILE A 122 -28.67 1.74 19.87
CA ILE A 122 -27.58 1.88 20.81
C ILE A 122 -27.65 0.74 21.83
N ASP A 123 -28.82 0.50 22.41
CA ASP A 123 -29.03 -0.57 23.40
C ASP A 123 -28.72 -1.96 22.80
N ALA A 124 -29.18 -2.23 21.58
CA ALA A 124 -28.84 -3.47 20.89
C ALA A 124 -27.33 -3.65 20.68
N ARG A 125 -26.59 -2.58 20.44
CA ARG A 125 -25.12 -2.63 20.31
C ARG A 125 -24.42 -2.86 21.64
N LEU A 126 -24.91 -2.22 22.71
CA LEU A 126 -24.42 -2.43 24.05
C LEU A 126 -24.69 -3.87 24.52
N PHE A 127 -25.88 -4.39 24.20
CA PHE A 127 -26.22 -5.78 24.43
C PHE A 127 -25.26 -6.75 23.71
N ASN A 128 -24.94 -6.48 22.42
CA ASN A 128 -23.99 -7.28 21.66
C ASN A 128 -22.55 -7.22 22.23
N MET A 129 -22.24 -6.23 23.06
CA MET A 129 -20.97 -6.08 23.77
C MET A 129 -21.01 -6.65 25.21
N GLY A 130 -22.10 -7.34 25.59
CA GLY A 130 -22.25 -7.95 26.90
C GLY A 130 -22.80 -7.04 28.00
N ILE A 131 -23.20 -5.81 27.67
CA ILE A 131 -23.77 -4.88 28.64
C ILE A 131 -25.30 -5.03 28.62
N PHE A 132 -25.79 -6.18 29.12
CA PHE A 132 -27.19 -6.61 28.96
C PHE A 132 -28.21 -5.76 29.71
N ARG A 133 -27.82 -5.09 30.77
CA ARG A 133 -28.74 -4.30 31.61
C ARG A 133 -28.65 -2.80 31.33
N SER A 134 -28.01 -2.42 30.23
CA SER A 134 -27.95 -1.02 29.80
C SER A 134 -29.27 -0.57 29.17
N PHE A 135 -29.58 0.69 29.33
CA PHE A 135 -30.65 1.36 28.62
C PHE A 135 -30.22 2.78 28.26
N THR A 136 -30.78 3.29 27.14
CA THR A 136 -30.40 4.59 26.61
C THR A 136 -31.62 5.50 26.56
N GLU A 137 -31.56 6.59 27.31
CA GLU A 137 -32.51 7.69 27.24
C GLU A 137 -32.08 8.72 26.20
N TYR A 138 -33.05 9.51 25.70
CA TYR A 138 -32.73 10.59 24.80
C TYR A 138 -33.44 11.88 25.19
N LYS A 139 -32.75 13.00 24.98
CA LYS A 139 -33.28 14.35 25.16
C LYS A 139 -33.02 15.17 23.92
N THR A 140 -33.99 15.86 23.44
CA THR A 140 -33.86 16.78 22.31
C THR A 140 -33.63 18.19 22.82
N GLU A 141 -32.52 18.78 22.45
CA GLU A 141 -32.22 20.19 22.73
C GLU A 141 -32.41 21.01 21.47
N GLU A 142 -33.37 21.93 21.50
CA GLU A 142 -33.74 22.76 20.38
C GLU A 142 -33.40 24.22 20.64
N LYS A 143 -32.81 24.87 19.61
CA LYS A 143 -32.62 26.32 19.51
C LYS A 143 -33.51 26.85 18.40
N LYS A 144 -33.59 28.18 18.22
CA LYS A 144 -34.48 28.85 17.26
C LYS A 144 -34.47 28.19 15.88
N ASN A 145 -33.31 27.83 15.30
CA ASN A 145 -33.17 27.30 13.94
C ASN A 145 -32.37 26.00 13.88
N SER A 146 -32.05 25.38 15.00
CA SER A 146 -31.25 24.13 15.04
C SER A 146 -31.61 23.29 16.25
N GLY A 147 -31.32 21.97 16.14
CA GLY A 147 -31.50 21.04 17.24
C GLY A 147 -30.39 19.99 17.27
N LYS A 148 -30.15 19.42 18.43
CA LYS A 148 -29.31 18.25 18.65
C LYS A 148 -30.07 17.24 19.51
N VAL A 149 -29.66 15.98 19.46
CA VAL A 149 -30.16 14.92 20.34
C VAL A 149 -29.04 14.49 21.28
N ILE A 150 -29.32 14.41 22.56
CA ILE A 150 -28.41 13.87 23.56
C ILE A 150 -28.93 12.46 23.88
N TYR A 151 -28.07 11.46 23.74
CA TYR A 151 -28.34 10.08 24.16
C TYR A 151 -27.51 9.80 25.39
N THR A 152 -28.20 9.53 26.51
CA THR A 152 -27.57 9.18 27.78
C THR A 152 -27.74 7.69 28.00
N SER A 153 -26.62 6.94 27.91
CA SER A 153 -26.63 5.48 28.13
C SER A 153 -26.20 5.17 29.55
N HIS A 154 -27.10 4.56 30.30
CA HIS A 154 -26.84 4.05 31.65
C HIS A 154 -26.22 2.66 31.57
N LEU A 155 -24.92 2.57 31.86
CA LEU A 155 -24.11 1.37 31.65
C LEU A 155 -23.94 0.59 32.95
N HIS A 156 -24.10 -0.71 32.84
CA HIS A 156 -23.68 -1.68 33.84
C HIS A 156 -22.39 -2.38 33.39
N LYS A 157 -21.81 -3.17 34.29
CA LYS A 157 -20.63 -3.97 34.02
C LYS A 157 -20.91 -4.98 32.90
N PRO A 158 -20.02 -5.15 31.89
CA PRO A 158 -20.16 -6.20 30.90
C PRO A 158 -20.06 -7.58 31.57
N TYR A 159 -20.81 -8.52 31.03
CA TYR A 159 -20.71 -9.91 31.47
C TYR A 159 -19.37 -10.49 30.95
N VAL A 160 -18.72 -11.28 31.82
CA VAL A 160 -17.43 -11.92 31.54
C VAL A 160 -17.66 -13.40 31.25
N VAL A 161 -16.96 -13.96 30.31
CA VAL A 161 -17.02 -15.39 29.99
C VAL A 161 -16.41 -16.17 31.16
N LYS A 162 -17.22 -17.00 31.80
CA LYS A 162 -16.78 -17.89 32.85
C LYS A 162 -16.13 -19.13 32.27
N GLU A 163 -16.83 -19.77 31.37
CA GLU A 163 -16.40 -21.03 30.75
C GLU A 163 -17.11 -21.25 29.40
N LEU A 164 -16.52 -22.12 28.58
CA LEU A 164 -17.13 -22.67 27.39
C LEU A 164 -17.23 -24.19 27.51
N LEU A 165 -18.47 -24.66 27.64
CA LEU A 165 -18.80 -26.07 27.70
C LEU A 165 -19.19 -26.56 26.31
N TYR A 166 -18.96 -27.84 26.04
CA TYR A 166 -19.37 -28.48 24.79
C TYR A 166 -20.39 -29.59 25.13
N SER A 167 -21.64 -29.37 24.75
CA SER A 167 -22.71 -30.35 24.85
C SER A 167 -23.10 -30.80 23.46
N ILE A 168 -22.31 -31.68 22.92
CA ILE A 168 -22.44 -32.23 21.58
C ILE A 168 -22.58 -33.74 21.66
N SER A 169 -23.42 -34.32 20.76
CA SER A 169 -23.68 -35.75 20.65
C SER A 169 -22.42 -36.54 20.27
N ASP A 170 -22.45 -37.83 20.47
CA ASP A 170 -21.32 -38.74 20.20
C ASP A 170 -21.26 -39.12 18.71
N ASP A 171 -21.20 -38.11 17.84
CA ASP A 171 -21.08 -38.25 16.40
C ASP A 171 -19.72 -37.81 15.86
N SER A 172 -19.42 -38.08 14.60
CA SER A 172 -18.14 -37.80 13.98
C SER A 172 -17.84 -36.27 13.89
N VAL A 173 -18.84 -35.44 13.70
CA VAL A 173 -18.70 -33.96 13.64
C VAL A 173 -18.34 -33.43 15.01
N SER A 174 -19.03 -33.91 16.03
CA SER A 174 -18.83 -33.53 17.43
C SER A 174 -17.42 -33.91 17.92
N SER A 175 -16.95 -35.08 17.60
CA SER A 175 -15.58 -35.53 17.91
C SER A 175 -14.52 -34.63 17.30
N LEU A 176 -14.73 -34.19 16.04
CA LEU A 176 -13.83 -33.26 15.37
C LEU A 176 -13.84 -31.85 16.00
N ILE A 177 -15.03 -31.35 16.39
CA ILE A 177 -15.13 -30.05 17.08
C ILE A 177 -14.40 -30.11 18.44
N LEU A 178 -14.58 -31.19 19.20
CA LEU A 178 -13.89 -31.39 20.48
C LEU A 178 -12.38 -31.47 20.33
N ALA A 179 -11.87 -32.09 19.25
CA ALA A 179 -10.44 -32.15 18.96
C ALA A 179 -9.81 -30.76 18.73
N GLU A 180 -10.60 -29.77 18.33
CA GLU A 180 -10.16 -28.39 18.07
C GLU A 180 -10.52 -27.39 19.21
N LYS A 181 -10.99 -27.86 20.35
CA LYS A 181 -11.43 -27.03 21.46
C LYS A 181 -10.36 -26.05 21.95
N ASP A 182 -9.08 -26.45 21.96
CA ASP A 182 -7.97 -25.64 22.45
C ASP A 182 -7.67 -24.43 21.53
N LYS A 183 -8.17 -24.45 20.28
CA LYS A 183 -8.04 -23.34 19.33
C LYS A 183 -9.20 -22.36 19.36
N THR A 184 -10.09 -22.46 20.34
CA THR A 184 -11.24 -21.56 20.48
C THR A 184 -10.80 -20.11 20.64
N LEU A 185 -11.59 -19.20 20.07
CA LEU A 185 -11.42 -17.76 20.20
C LEU A 185 -12.10 -17.20 21.44
N ILE A 186 -12.85 -18.01 22.17
CA ILE A 186 -13.62 -17.65 23.38
C ILE A 186 -12.86 -18.18 24.59
N LYS A 187 -12.34 -17.28 25.40
CA LYS A 187 -11.53 -17.66 26.57
C LYS A 187 -12.22 -17.24 27.87
N PRO A 188 -12.12 -18.04 28.92
CA PRO A 188 -12.52 -17.60 30.25
C PRO A 188 -11.79 -16.31 30.65
N GLY A 189 -12.54 -15.33 31.17
CA GLY A 189 -12.05 -14.00 31.53
C GLY A 189 -12.20 -12.93 30.44
N ASP A 190 -12.55 -13.30 29.22
CA ASP A 190 -12.86 -12.31 28.15
C ASP A 190 -14.25 -11.68 28.39
N ASP A 191 -14.41 -10.43 28.02
CA ASP A 191 -15.73 -9.80 27.96
C ASP A 191 -16.62 -10.51 26.93
N TYR A 192 -17.90 -10.67 27.24
CA TYR A 192 -18.89 -11.14 26.26
C TYR A 192 -18.85 -10.32 24.99
N ASN A 193 -18.77 -10.98 23.86
CA ASN A 193 -18.77 -10.34 22.56
C ASN A 193 -19.47 -11.23 21.51
N LEU A 194 -20.61 -10.78 21.00
CA LEU A 194 -21.36 -11.52 19.97
C LEU A 194 -20.55 -11.75 18.68
N ASP A 195 -19.68 -10.80 18.31
CA ASP A 195 -18.85 -10.96 17.10
C ASP A 195 -17.76 -12.02 17.29
N ALA A 196 -17.26 -12.21 18.52
CA ALA A 196 -16.35 -13.31 18.85
C ALA A 196 -17.07 -14.67 18.70
N LEU A 197 -18.32 -14.79 19.19
CA LEU A 197 -19.13 -15.99 19.04
C LEU A 197 -19.41 -16.32 17.57
N LYS A 198 -19.76 -15.31 16.76
CA LYS A 198 -19.94 -15.47 15.31
C LYS A 198 -18.66 -15.92 14.61
N THR A 199 -17.52 -15.34 15.02
CA THR A 199 -16.21 -15.66 14.42
C THR A 199 -15.80 -17.10 14.78
N GLU A 200 -16.09 -17.54 16.00
CA GLU A 200 -15.85 -18.92 16.42
C GLU A 200 -16.69 -19.92 15.61
N ARG A 201 -17.97 -19.64 15.38
CA ARG A 201 -18.82 -20.45 14.50
C ARG A 201 -18.23 -20.55 13.07
N MET A 202 -17.73 -19.44 12.53
CA MET A 202 -17.07 -19.43 11.21
C MET A 202 -15.74 -20.19 11.21
N ARG A 203 -15.00 -20.18 12.33
CA ARG A 203 -13.77 -20.95 12.48
C ARG A 203 -14.04 -22.46 12.41
N ILE A 204 -15.06 -22.91 13.18
CA ILE A 204 -15.47 -24.31 13.20
C ILE A 204 -15.98 -24.75 11.84
N ASP A 205 -16.83 -23.95 11.18
CA ASP A 205 -17.30 -24.21 9.81
C ASP A 205 -16.14 -24.39 8.82
N ALA A 206 -15.18 -23.47 8.85
CA ALA A 206 -14.02 -23.54 7.97
C ALA A 206 -13.17 -24.81 8.23
N PHE A 207 -13.05 -25.22 9.47
CA PHE A 207 -12.35 -26.44 9.85
C PHE A 207 -13.09 -27.70 9.35
N LEU A 208 -14.39 -27.80 9.60
CA LEU A 208 -15.22 -28.93 9.15
C LEU A 208 -15.26 -29.04 7.62
N LYS A 209 -15.35 -27.92 6.91
CA LYS A 209 -15.23 -27.88 5.44
C LYS A 209 -13.88 -28.36 4.92
N ASN A 210 -12.82 -28.24 5.70
CA ASN A 210 -11.53 -28.84 5.35
C ASN A 210 -11.45 -30.34 5.64
N LYS A 211 -12.43 -30.89 6.37
CA LYS A 211 -12.58 -32.32 6.69
C LYS A 211 -13.66 -33.02 5.84
N GLY A 212 -14.18 -32.32 4.81
CA GLY A 212 -15.13 -32.89 3.87
C GLY A 212 -16.59 -32.48 4.06
N TYR A 213 -16.98 -31.83 5.11
CA TYR A 213 -18.36 -31.43 5.38
C TYR A 213 -18.76 -30.23 4.53
N PHE A 214 -19.02 -30.48 3.24
CA PHE A 214 -19.23 -29.45 2.22
C PHE A 214 -20.42 -28.55 2.52
N TYR A 215 -21.57 -29.11 2.91
CA TYR A 215 -22.80 -28.38 3.20
C TYR A 215 -22.91 -27.91 4.65
N PHE A 216 -21.91 -28.17 5.49
CA PHE A 216 -21.96 -27.62 6.85
C PHE A 216 -22.03 -26.10 6.82
N ASN A 217 -22.76 -25.50 7.76
CA ASN A 217 -22.98 -24.06 7.83
C ASN A 217 -22.76 -23.58 9.29
N PRO A 218 -22.17 -22.41 9.53
CA PRO A 218 -22.05 -21.82 10.87
C PRO A 218 -23.38 -21.75 11.63
N ASP A 219 -24.52 -21.68 10.91
CA ASP A 219 -25.84 -21.61 11.53
C ASP A 219 -26.32 -22.94 12.12
N HIS A 220 -25.64 -24.05 11.87
CA HIS A 220 -25.87 -25.34 12.55
C HIS A 220 -25.32 -25.37 13.98
N LEU A 221 -24.44 -24.42 14.33
CA LEU A 221 -23.89 -24.27 15.67
C LEU A 221 -24.72 -23.28 16.49
N LEU A 222 -25.01 -23.62 17.74
CA LEU A 222 -25.74 -22.80 18.68
C LEU A 222 -24.91 -22.62 19.96
N PHE A 223 -24.69 -21.37 20.36
CA PHE A 223 -24.22 -21.04 21.69
C PHE A 223 -25.41 -20.76 22.60
N LYS A 224 -25.62 -21.59 23.59
CA LYS A 224 -26.57 -21.32 24.68
C LYS A 224 -25.81 -20.56 25.75
N ALA A 225 -26.31 -19.39 26.14
CA ALA A 225 -25.71 -18.54 27.15
C ALA A 225 -26.52 -18.67 28.44
N ASP A 226 -25.87 -19.04 29.54
CA ASP A 226 -26.42 -19.01 30.86
C ASP A 226 -25.86 -17.80 31.61
N THR A 227 -26.76 -16.89 32.00
CA THR A 227 -26.46 -15.65 32.71
C THR A 227 -27.10 -15.62 34.12
N SER A 228 -27.53 -16.77 34.62
CA SER A 228 -28.23 -16.89 35.91
C SER A 228 -27.34 -16.64 37.12
N ASN A 229 -26.02 -16.53 36.95
CA ASN A 229 -25.05 -16.30 38.00
C ASN A 229 -25.12 -14.87 38.55
N ILE A 230 -25.01 -14.75 39.87
CA ILE A 230 -25.05 -13.46 40.59
C ILE A 230 -23.86 -12.55 40.24
N ASN A 231 -22.75 -13.12 39.79
CA ASN A 231 -21.46 -12.43 39.56
C ASN A 231 -21.33 -11.69 38.23
N GLN A 232 -22.42 -11.59 37.41
CA GLN A 232 -22.39 -11.02 36.07
C GLN A 232 -21.38 -11.75 35.15
N ASP A 233 -21.27 -13.06 35.29
CA ASP A 233 -20.55 -13.93 34.39
C ASP A 233 -21.53 -14.71 33.48
N VAL A 234 -21.02 -15.20 32.37
CA VAL A 234 -21.78 -15.99 31.37
C VAL A 234 -21.05 -17.31 31.11
N SER A 235 -21.77 -18.41 31.31
CA SER A 235 -21.31 -19.73 30.87
C SER A 235 -21.90 -20.03 29.49
N PHE A 236 -21.06 -20.37 28.51
CA PHE A 236 -21.52 -20.79 27.22
C PHE A 236 -21.54 -22.29 27.07
N THR A 237 -22.59 -22.80 26.46
CA THR A 237 -22.64 -24.18 26.00
C THR A 237 -22.78 -24.21 24.49
N LEU A 238 -21.75 -24.71 23.79
CA LEU A 238 -21.81 -24.95 22.36
C LEU A 238 -22.54 -26.27 22.09
N THR A 239 -23.58 -26.19 21.28
CA THR A 239 -24.36 -27.36 20.83
C THR A 239 -24.54 -27.34 19.32
N LEU A 240 -24.80 -28.50 18.75
CA LEU A 240 -25.39 -28.61 17.42
C LEU A 240 -26.89 -28.40 17.51
N LYS A 241 -27.53 -27.86 16.47
CA LYS A 241 -28.98 -27.77 16.39
C LYS A 241 -29.59 -29.14 16.14
N ASP A 242 -30.77 -29.38 16.65
CA ASP A 242 -31.45 -30.70 16.56
C ASP A 242 -31.89 -31.07 15.14
N SER A 243 -32.07 -30.08 14.25
CA SER A 243 -32.54 -30.26 12.86
C SER A 243 -31.46 -29.87 11.85
N ILE A 244 -30.37 -30.64 11.80
CA ILE A 244 -29.31 -30.47 10.80
C ILE A 244 -29.62 -31.44 9.63
N PRO A 245 -29.62 -30.96 8.36
CA PRO A 245 -29.75 -31.85 7.21
C PRO A 245 -28.66 -32.93 7.18
N VAL A 246 -29.00 -34.13 6.79
CA VAL A 246 -28.06 -35.26 6.69
C VAL A 246 -26.85 -34.91 5.80
N ASP A 247 -27.09 -34.18 4.71
CA ASP A 247 -26.06 -33.72 3.78
C ASP A 247 -25.00 -32.84 4.47
N ALA A 248 -25.40 -32.05 5.47
CA ALA A 248 -24.47 -31.22 6.23
C ALA A 248 -23.59 -32.01 7.20
N LEU A 249 -23.99 -33.24 7.53
CA LEU A 249 -23.24 -34.17 8.38
C LEU A 249 -22.52 -35.26 7.57
N THR A 250 -22.62 -35.19 6.25
CA THR A 250 -21.99 -36.17 5.32
C THR A 250 -20.62 -35.63 4.89
N VAL A 251 -19.64 -36.57 4.85
CA VAL A 251 -18.30 -36.26 4.31
C VAL A 251 -18.34 -36.45 2.80
N TYR A 252 -17.98 -35.41 2.08
CA TYR A 252 -17.94 -35.39 0.61
C TYR A 252 -16.55 -35.65 0.07
N HIS A 253 -16.49 -36.41 -1.02
CA HIS A 253 -15.28 -36.70 -1.78
C HIS A 253 -15.41 -36.18 -3.20
N ILE A 254 -14.28 -35.86 -3.81
CA ILE A 254 -14.23 -35.44 -5.22
C ILE A 254 -14.40 -36.66 -6.11
N ASN A 255 -15.41 -36.67 -6.99
CA ASN A 255 -15.63 -37.73 -7.98
C ASN A 255 -14.85 -37.42 -9.25
N ASN A 256 -15.18 -36.36 -9.99
CA ASN A 256 -14.47 -35.98 -11.20
C ASN A 256 -14.09 -34.47 -11.17
N VAL A 257 -13.00 -34.14 -11.86
CA VAL A 257 -12.56 -32.75 -12.01
C VAL A 257 -12.54 -32.40 -13.49
N HIS A 258 -13.42 -31.48 -13.88
CA HIS A 258 -13.59 -31.02 -15.24
C HIS A 258 -13.10 -29.59 -15.38
N VAL A 259 -12.35 -29.30 -16.44
CA VAL A 259 -11.75 -27.98 -16.68
C VAL A 259 -12.11 -27.45 -18.06
N ASN A 260 -12.75 -26.28 -18.09
CA ASN A 260 -13.00 -25.53 -19.32
C ASN A 260 -12.23 -24.20 -19.28
N GLN A 261 -11.16 -24.09 -20.04
CA GLN A 261 -10.31 -22.89 -20.07
C GLN A 261 -10.74 -21.81 -21.08
N ASN A 262 -11.80 -22.04 -21.85
CA ASN A 262 -12.35 -21.12 -22.83
C ASN A 262 -13.82 -20.78 -22.54
N TYR A 263 -14.19 -20.72 -21.26
CA TYR A 263 -15.55 -20.43 -20.84
C TYR A 263 -15.98 -19.01 -21.18
N SER A 264 -17.15 -18.84 -21.80
CA SER A 264 -17.78 -17.56 -22.09
C SER A 264 -19.23 -17.56 -21.62
N LEU A 265 -19.64 -16.52 -20.89
CA LEU A 265 -21.03 -16.35 -20.43
C LEU A 265 -22.05 -16.19 -21.60
N ASN A 266 -21.61 -15.70 -22.74
CA ASN A 266 -22.49 -15.42 -23.91
C ASN A 266 -22.69 -16.63 -24.82
N GLU A 267 -21.94 -17.69 -24.62
CA GLU A 267 -22.08 -18.89 -25.43
C GLU A 267 -23.04 -19.89 -24.74
N ARG A 268 -24.34 -19.79 -25.06
CA ARG A 268 -25.28 -20.88 -24.82
C ARG A 268 -24.86 -22.06 -25.69
N ARG A 269 -24.06 -22.96 -25.16
CA ARG A 269 -23.55 -24.04 -25.96
C ARG A 269 -24.21 -25.37 -25.77
N SER A 270 -24.51 -25.87 -26.93
CA SER A 270 -24.53 -27.27 -27.32
C SER A 270 -23.49 -28.10 -26.53
N ARG A 271 -23.99 -28.98 -25.69
CA ARG A 271 -23.22 -30.06 -25.03
C ARG A 271 -22.84 -31.15 -26.03
N ASN A 272 -22.70 -30.84 -27.31
CA ASN A 272 -22.28 -31.81 -28.32
C ASN A 272 -20.82 -32.16 -28.09
N ALA A 273 -20.51 -33.46 -28.12
CA ALA A 273 -19.25 -34.11 -27.90
C ALA A 273 -18.03 -33.23 -28.11
N GLN A 274 -17.55 -32.60 -27.04
CA GLN A 274 -16.29 -31.86 -27.08
C GLN A 274 -15.17 -32.89 -26.89
N ASP A 275 -14.17 -32.81 -27.76
CA ASP A 275 -12.93 -33.54 -27.53
C ASP A 275 -12.43 -33.25 -26.12
N THR A 276 -11.96 -34.28 -25.44
CA THR A 276 -11.45 -34.17 -24.08
C THR A 276 -10.02 -34.68 -24.00
N ILE A 277 -9.23 -34.03 -23.15
CA ILE A 277 -7.85 -34.45 -22.85
C ILE A 277 -7.78 -34.77 -21.36
N VAL A 278 -7.31 -35.96 -21.05
CA VAL A 278 -7.12 -36.39 -19.66
C VAL A 278 -5.65 -36.22 -19.28
N VAL A 279 -5.40 -35.47 -18.19
CA VAL A 279 -4.07 -35.33 -17.62
C VAL A 279 -4.11 -35.73 -16.15
N GLY A 280 -3.61 -36.89 -15.84
CA GLY A 280 -3.77 -37.52 -14.54
C GLY A 280 -5.25 -37.87 -14.31
N ASP A 281 -5.83 -37.28 -13.27
CA ASP A 281 -7.24 -37.43 -12.87
C ASP A 281 -8.14 -36.28 -13.29
N ILE A 282 -7.61 -35.32 -14.10
CA ILE A 282 -8.33 -34.11 -14.52
C ILE A 282 -8.71 -34.21 -16.00
N VAL A 283 -9.96 -33.91 -16.31
CA VAL A 283 -10.51 -33.92 -17.69
C VAL A 283 -10.58 -32.46 -18.17
N PHE A 284 -9.88 -32.16 -19.25
CA PHE A 284 -9.91 -30.86 -19.92
C PHE A 284 -10.79 -30.92 -21.15
N PHE A 285 -11.76 -29.99 -21.28
CA PHE A 285 -12.62 -29.88 -22.45
C PHE A 285 -11.96 -29.06 -23.57
N GLY A 286 -11.92 -29.62 -24.79
CA GLY A 286 -11.41 -28.99 -26.01
C GLY A 286 -10.23 -29.75 -26.62
N ARG A 287 -9.85 -29.36 -27.84
CA ARG A 287 -8.66 -29.92 -28.54
C ARG A 287 -7.40 -29.23 -28.04
N GLU A 288 -6.29 -29.96 -27.93
CA GLU A 288 -5.01 -29.45 -27.45
C GLU A 288 -4.53 -28.22 -28.25
N GLU A 289 -4.70 -28.25 -29.57
CA GLU A 289 -4.33 -27.19 -30.50
C GLU A 289 -5.09 -25.87 -30.25
N ARG A 290 -6.30 -25.95 -29.70
CA ARG A 290 -7.17 -24.78 -29.40
C ARG A 290 -7.11 -24.35 -27.94
N MET A 291 -6.39 -25.07 -27.11
CA MET A 291 -6.25 -24.73 -25.68
C MET A 291 -5.33 -23.52 -25.52
N ALA A 292 -5.80 -22.56 -24.74
CA ALA A 292 -5.04 -21.36 -24.45
C ALA A 292 -3.73 -21.68 -23.73
N ILE A 293 -3.77 -22.60 -22.75
CA ILE A 293 -2.62 -23.03 -21.96
C ILE A 293 -2.58 -24.57 -21.96
N LYS A 294 -1.38 -25.14 -22.04
CA LYS A 294 -1.17 -26.59 -21.99
C LYS A 294 -1.77 -27.20 -20.73
N PRO A 295 -2.62 -28.25 -20.84
CA PRO A 295 -3.29 -28.88 -19.71
C PRO A 295 -2.36 -29.31 -18.58
N LYS A 296 -1.18 -29.83 -18.90
CA LYS A 296 -0.13 -30.24 -17.94
C LYS A 296 0.37 -29.08 -17.07
N VAL A 297 0.27 -27.81 -17.53
CA VAL A 297 0.67 -26.64 -16.76
C VAL A 297 -0.43 -26.28 -15.77
N LEU A 298 -1.68 -26.28 -16.21
CA LEU A 298 -2.84 -25.98 -15.36
C LEU A 298 -3.04 -27.03 -14.28
N SER A 299 -2.86 -28.33 -14.62
CA SER A 299 -3.02 -29.43 -13.66
C SER A 299 -2.14 -29.31 -12.42
N LYS A 300 -0.94 -28.69 -12.55
CA LYS A 300 -0.03 -28.41 -11.41
C LYS A 300 -0.54 -27.33 -10.45
N SER A 301 -1.53 -26.55 -10.87
CA SER A 301 -2.13 -25.47 -10.06
C SER A 301 -3.50 -25.83 -9.50
N ILE A 302 -4.03 -27.00 -9.85
CA ILE A 302 -5.29 -27.53 -9.35
C ILE A 302 -4.96 -28.51 -8.22
N TYR A 303 -5.50 -28.25 -7.03
CA TYR A 303 -5.29 -29.03 -5.80
C TYR A 303 -6.50 -29.90 -5.43
N LEU A 304 -7.51 -29.90 -6.29
CA LEU A 304 -8.67 -30.78 -6.20
C LEU A 304 -8.39 -32.02 -7.06
N ARG A 305 -8.38 -33.20 -6.44
CA ARG A 305 -8.05 -34.48 -7.09
C ARG A 305 -9.19 -35.45 -6.92
N LYS A 306 -9.33 -36.36 -7.88
CA LYS A 306 -10.30 -37.42 -7.80
C LYS A 306 -10.05 -38.29 -6.56
N HIS A 307 -11.11 -38.69 -5.86
CA HIS A 307 -11.12 -39.44 -4.60
C HIS A 307 -10.61 -38.72 -3.36
N ASP A 308 -10.06 -37.49 -3.47
CA ASP A 308 -9.70 -36.72 -2.30
C ASP A 308 -10.97 -36.30 -1.51
N VAL A 309 -10.83 -36.21 -0.21
CA VAL A 309 -11.82 -35.58 0.65
C VAL A 309 -11.93 -34.10 0.25
N PHE A 310 -13.15 -33.58 0.13
CA PHE A 310 -13.36 -32.15 -0.12
C PHE A 310 -12.61 -31.31 0.91
N SER A 311 -11.91 -30.29 0.45
CA SER A 311 -11.22 -29.30 1.30
C SER A 311 -11.44 -27.90 0.78
N ARG A 312 -12.05 -27.05 1.62
CA ARG A 312 -12.19 -25.61 1.35
C ARG A 312 -10.83 -24.95 1.10
N GLN A 313 -9.80 -25.36 1.80
CA GLN A 313 -8.45 -24.86 1.61
C GLN A 313 -7.94 -25.19 0.21
N ASN A 314 -8.07 -26.43 -0.26
CA ASN A 314 -7.65 -26.84 -1.61
C ASN A 314 -8.44 -26.11 -2.69
N HIS A 315 -9.74 -25.86 -2.48
CA HIS A 315 -10.56 -25.04 -3.36
C HIS A 315 -9.99 -23.62 -3.47
N ILE A 316 -9.72 -22.95 -2.34
CA ILE A 316 -9.18 -21.57 -2.32
C ILE A 316 -7.77 -21.53 -2.93
N ILE A 317 -6.91 -22.52 -2.66
CA ILE A 317 -5.57 -22.63 -3.26
C ILE A 317 -5.70 -22.74 -4.79
N THR A 318 -6.55 -23.65 -5.28
CA THR A 318 -6.79 -23.83 -6.72
C THR A 318 -7.23 -22.52 -7.38
N LEU A 319 -8.25 -21.86 -6.83
CA LEU A 319 -8.77 -20.60 -7.33
C LEU A 319 -7.69 -19.51 -7.38
N ASN A 320 -6.97 -19.29 -6.28
CA ASN A 320 -5.94 -18.27 -6.17
C ASN A 320 -4.75 -18.54 -7.10
N ARG A 321 -4.33 -19.80 -7.23
CA ARG A 321 -3.22 -20.16 -8.12
C ARG A 321 -3.57 -19.92 -9.59
N LEU A 322 -4.75 -20.36 -10.03
CA LEU A 322 -5.22 -20.13 -11.41
C LEU A 322 -5.36 -18.62 -11.71
N MET A 323 -5.95 -17.85 -10.79
CA MET A 323 -6.05 -16.39 -10.94
C MET A 323 -4.69 -15.68 -10.93
N SER A 324 -3.74 -16.14 -10.10
CA SER A 324 -2.41 -15.51 -9.97
C SER A 324 -1.48 -15.71 -11.17
N MET A 325 -1.83 -16.61 -12.09
CA MET A 325 -1.13 -16.75 -13.38
C MET A 325 -1.24 -15.51 -14.24
N GLY A 326 -2.35 -14.72 -14.10
CA GLY A 326 -2.58 -13.50 -14.88
C GLY A 326 -3.06 -13.74 -16.32
N ASN A 327 -3.47 -14.96 -16.65
CA ASN A 327 -3.97 -15.36 -17.95
C ASN A 327 -5.50 -15.37 -18.04
N PHE A 328 -6.19 -15.41 -16.90
CA PHE A 328 -7.64 -15.50 -16.83
C PHE A 328 -8.24 -14.24 -16.21
N LYS A 329 -9.35 -13.79 -16.79
CA LYS A 329 -10.17 -12.69 -16.29
C LYS A 329 -11.06 -13.14 -15.14
N LEU A 330 -11.55 -14.37 -15.21
CA LEU A 330 -12.44 -15.00 -14.24
C LEU A 330 -12.10 -16.47 -14.15
N VAL A 331 -12.06 -16.98 -12.94
CA VAL A 331 -12.02 -18.42 -12.64
C VAL A 331 -13.14 -18.71 -11.66
N GLN A 332 -13.99 -19.67 -12.00
CA GLN A 332 -15.07 -20.16 -11.15
C GLN A 332 -14.85 -21.66 -10.90
N VAL A 333 -15.02 -22.11 -9.68
CA VAL A 333 -14.97 -23.50 -9.28
C VAL A 333 -16.34 -23.86 -8.72
N ASN A 334 -17.11 -24.62 -9.48
CA ASN A 334 -18.45 -25.04 -9.13
C ASN A 334 -18.44 -26.51 -8.74
N PHE A 335 -19.18 -26.84 -7.70
CA PHE A 335 -19.36 -28.20 -7.22
C PHE A 335 -20.79 -28.60 -7.48
N ALA A 336 -20.99 -29.82 -8.00
CA ALA A 336 -22.29 -30.41 -8.20
C ALA A 336 -22.29 -31.82 -7.61
N GLU A 337 -23.35 -32.19 -6.89
CA GLU A 337 -23.51 -33.55 -6.42
C GLU A 337 -23.71 -34.51 -7.62
N ASN A 338 -23.06 -35.67 -7.54
CA ASN A 338 -23.24 -36.72 -8.49
C ASN A 338 -23.99 -37.89 -7.83
N ASN A 339 -25.32 -37.82 -7.87
CA ASN A 339 -26.18 -38.83 -7.26
C ASN A 339 -26.16 -40.18 -8.03
N ASP A 340 -25.76 -40.16 -9.32
CA ASP A 340 -25.68 -41.37 -10.13
C ASP A 340 -24.50 -42.27 -9.71
N SER A 341 -23.45 -41.68 -9.14
CA SER A 341 -22.25 -42.41 -8.68
C SER A 341 -22.29 -42.79 -7.19
N GLY A 342 -23.31 -42.33 -6.46
CA GLY A 342 -23.50 -42.60 -5.02
C GLY A 342 -23.54 -41.33 -4.15
N PRO A 343 -24.02 -41.44 -2.92
CA PRO A 343 -24.09 -40.31 -2.00
C PRO A 343 -22.71 -39.84 -1.56
N GLY A 344 -22.58 -38.55 -1.32
CA GLY A 344 -21.34 -37.92 -0.80
C GLY A 344 -20.26 -37.72 -1.88
N LEU A 345 -20.62 -37.68 -3.17
CA LEU A 345 -19.68 -37.45 -4.27
C LEU A 345 -19.95 -36.12 -4.95
N LEU A 346 -18.87 -35.35 -5.19
CA LEU A 346 -18.91 -34.02 -5.83
C LEU A 346 -18.15 -34.06 -7.16
N ASP A 347 -18.80 -33.67 -8.24
CA ASP A 347 -18.15 -33.31 -9.49
C ASP A 347 -17.72 -31.84 -9.46
N VAL A 348 -16.48 -31.58 -9.80
CA VAL A 348 -15.87 -30.25 -9.80
C VAL A 348 -15.79 -29.71 -11.22
N ASN A 349 -16.42 -28.54 -11.47
CA ASN A 349 -16.37 -27.85 -12.74
C ASN A 349 -15.58 -26.54 -12.61
N ILE A 350 -14.37 -26.50 -13.19
CA ILE A 350 -13.51 -25.31 -13.21
C ILE A 350 -13.71 -24.58 -14.53
N LEU A 351 -14.36 -23.43 -14.46
CA LEU A 351 -14.69 -22.60 -15.63
C LEU A 351 -13.77 -21.38 -15.65
N MET A 352 -13.01 -21.20 -16.72
CA MET A 352 -12.03 -20.13 -16.83
C MET A 352 -12.27 -19.28 -18.09
N THR A 353 -12.39 -17.96 -17.91
CA THR A 353 -12.51 -16.99 -19.01
C THR A 353 -11.14 -16.39 -19.28
N PRO A 354 -10.54 -16.63 -20.46
CA PRO A 354 -9.21 -16.11 -20.76
C PRO A 354 -9.20 -14.59 -20.93
N MET A 355 -8.08 -13.97 -20.57
CA MET A 355 -7.77 -12.59 -20.94
C MET A 355 -7.32 -12.52 -22.41
N PRO A 356 -7.38 -11.34 -23.07
CA PRO A 356 -6.77 -11.16 -24.37
C PRO A 356 -5.29 -11.58 -24.36
N LYS A 357 -4.89 -12.42 -25.32
CA LYS A 357 -3.52 -12.94 -25.41
C LYS A 357 -2.49 -11.83 -25.49
N ARG A 358 -2.81 -10.74 -26.20
CA ARG A 358 -1.95 -9.56 -26.35
C ARG A 358 -2.67 -8.32 -25.84
N THR A 359 -1.94 -7.47 -25.14
CA THR A 359 -2.44 -6.16 -24.67
C THR A 359 -1.38 -5.12 -24.97
N PHE A 360 -1.77 -4.05 -25.64
CA PHE A 360 -0.96 -2.85 -25.81
C PHE A 360 -1.40 -1.79 -24.83
N ARG A 361 -0.45 -1.10 -24.22
CA ARG A 361 -0.68 0.01 -23.32
C ARG A 361 0.29 1.14 -23.65
N ALA A 362 -0.22 2.34 -23.79
CA ALA A 362 0.56 3.55 -23.92
C ALA A 362 0.16 4.52 -22.81
N GLU A 363 1.15 5.08 -22.14
CA GLU A 363 0.99 6.06 -21.06
C GLU A 363 1.82 7.29 -21.39
N PHE A 364 1.24 8.46 -21.17
CA PHE A 364 1.91 9.74 -21.32
C PHE A 364 1.80 10.51 -20.01
N ASP A 365 2.95 10.88 -19.45
CA ASP A 365 3.05 11.59 -18.18
C ASP A 365 3.79 12.92 -18.38
N LEU A 366 3.47 13.90 -17.56
CA LEU A 366 4.29 15.08 -17.34
C LEU A 366 4.96 14.99 -15.98
N VAL A 367 6.27 15.04 -15.97
CA VAL A 367 7.09 14.97 -14.74
C VAL A 367 7.61 16.35 -14.39
N SER A 368 7.51 16.75 -13.12
CA SER A 368 8.13 17.95 -12.59
C SER A 368 8.88 17.61 -11.31
N LYS A 369 10.11 18.07 -11.20
CA LYS A 369 11.02 17.80 -10.06
C LYS A 369 11.27 19.08 -9.26
N SER A 370 11.58 18.94 -7.97
CA SER A 370 11.85 20.09 -7.09
C SER A 370 13.11 20.89 -7.44
N ASN A 371 13.99 20.32 -8.27
CA ASN A 371 15.17 21.02 -8.83
C ASN A 371 14.88 21.77 -10.14
N ASN A 372 13.63 22.12 -10.38
CA ASN A 372 13.12 22.84 -11.55
C ASN A 372 13.25 22.09 -12.90
N TYR A 373 13.49 20.79 -12.89
CA TYR A 373 13.40 19.99 -14.10
C TYR A 373 11.97 19.55 -14.33
N ALA A 374 11.48 19.75 -15.56
CA ALA A 374 10.17 19.24 -15.96
C ALA A 374 10.18 18.80 -17.43
N GLY A 375 9.31 17.86 -17.76
CA GLY A 375 9.17 17.39 -19.13
C GLY A 375 8.25 16.20 -19.29
N PRO A 376 7.99 15.80 -20.54
CA PRO A 376 7.17 14.66 -20.87
C PRO A 376 7.91 13.34 -20.66
N ARG A 377 7.16 12.32 -20.27
CA ARG A 377 7.56 10.91 -20.26
C ARG A 377 6.50 10.09 -20.97
N MET A 378 6.95 9.18 -21.83
CA MET A 378 6.11 8.24 -22.53
C MET A 378 6.52 6.83 -22.19
N ASN A 379 5.56 5.95 -21.95
CA ASN A 379 5.78 4.55 -21.70
C ASN A 379 4.84 3.71 -22.56
N MET A 380 5.41 2.83 -23.38
CA MET A 380 4.67 1.90 -24.22
C MET A 380 4.98 0.48 -23.81
N SER A 381 3.96 -0.36 -23.64
CA SER A 381 4.16 -1.77 -23.32
C SER A 381 3.29 -2.69 -24.15
N ILE A 382 3.84 -3.82 -24.53
CA ILE A 382 3.16 -4.94 -25.19
C ILE A 382 3.31 -6.14 -24.29
N LEU A 383 2.19 -6.63 -23.77
CA LEU A 383 2.15 -7.83 -22.95
C LEU A 383 1.55 -9.00 -23.74
N ASN A 384 2.31 -10.08 -23.92
CA ASN A 384 1.82 -11.36 -24.39
C ASN A 384 1.70 -12.33 -23.21
N ARG A 385 0.48 -12.85 -22.98
CA ARG A 385 0.14 -13.66 -21.79
C ARG A 385 0.29 -15.15 -21.97
N ASN A 386 0.80 -15.62 -23.02
CA ASN A 386 1.04 -17.08 -23.21
C ASN A 386 1.98 -17.29 -24.38
N THR A 387 3.25 -17.00 -24.14
CA THR A 387 4.25 -16.95 -25.20
C THR A 387 4.57 -18.32 -25.78
N PHE A 388 4.75 -19.32 -24.91
CA PHE A 388 5.16 -20.69 -25.28
C PHE A 388 4.09 -21.76 -24.96
N GLY A 389 2.88 -21.33 -24.59
CA GLY A 389 1.80 -22.26 -24.22
C GLY A 389 1.81 -22.72 -22.77
N GLY A 390 2.75 -22.25 -21.95
CA GLY A 390 2.89 -22.59 -20.53
C GLY A 390 2.49 -21.46 -19.57
N ALA A 391 1.63 -20.53 -20.03
CA ALA A 391 1.22 -19.34 -19.30
C ALA A 391 2.37 -18.33 -19.04
N GLU A 392 3.41 -18.35 -19.85
CA GLU A 392 4.52 -17.41 -19.75
C GLU A 392 4.08 -16.01 -20.19
N LEU A 393 4.46 -14.99 -19.40
CA LEU A 393 4.19 -13.59 -19.69
C LEU A 393 5.43 -12.97 -20.31
N LEU A 394 5.34 -12.51 -21.55
CA LEU A 394 6.37 -11.71 -22.20
C LEU A 394 5.90 -10.25 -22.23
N ASN A 395 6.63 -9.39 -21.57
CA ASN A 395 6.41 -7.94 -21.55
C ASN A 395 7.54 -7.23 -22.29
N LEU A 396 7.19 -6.55 -23.37
CA LEU A 396 8.08 -5.64 -24.10
C LEU A 396 7.70 -4.23 -23.68
N ASN A 397 8.64 -3.50 -23.09
CA ASN A 397 8.42 -2.15 -22.60
C ASN A 397 9.43 -1.18 -23.23
N LEU A 398 8.95 -0.02 -23.66
CA LEU A 398 9.76 1.10 -24.14
C LEU A 398 9.35 2.35 -23.37
N ALA A 399 10.24 2.83 -22.51
CA ALA A 399 10.07 4.10 -21.82
C ALA A 399 10.99 5.16 -22.43
N GLY A 400 10.50 6.39 -22.60
CA GLY A 400 11.26 7.55 -23.01
C GLY A 400 10.92 8.76 -22.17
N SER A 401 11.90 9.61 -21.86
CA SER A 401 11.68 10.88 -21.19
C SER A 401 12.54 11.99 -21.75
N PHE A 402 11.98 13.20 -21.68
CA PHE A 402 12.70 14.44 -21.92
C PHE A 402 12.46 15.35 -20.72
N GLU A 403 13.52 15.96 -20.18
CA GLU A 403 13.44 16.87 -19.05
C GLU A 403 14.30 18.10 -19.33
N ALA A 404 13.72 19.28 -19.12
CA ALA A 404 14.42 20.56 -19.26
C ALA A 404 14.34 21.33 -17.95
N GLN A 405 15.37 22.08 -17.59
CA GLN A 405 15.39 22.96 -16.43
C GLN A 405 14.59 24.23 -16.72
N ILE A 406 13.61 24.54 -15.87
CA ILE A 406 12.75 25.71 -16.03
C ILE A 406 13.28 26.83 -15.14
N GLY A 407 13.53 28.03 -15.72
CA GLY A 407 13.84 29.24 -14.97
C GLY A 407 15.32 29.63 -14.88
N ASN A 408 16.24 28.85 -15.41
CA ASN A 408 17.65 29.25 -15.53
C ASN A 408 17.87 29.94 -16.88
N LYS A 409 18.19 31.25 -16.87
CA LYS A 409 18.32 32.04 -18.11
C LYS A 409 19.65 31.84 -18.84
N ASN A 410 20.64 31.22 -18.21
CA ASN A 410 22.03 31.21 -18.70
C ASN A 410 22.53 29.86 -19.22
N GLU A 411 21.81 28.75 -19.00
CA GLU A 411 22.20 27.43 -19.53
C GLU A 411 20.96 26.61 -19.90
N ASN A 412 20.91 26.18 -21.18
CA ASN A 412 19.90 25.25 -21.66
C ASN A 412 20.24 23.83 -21.17
N LEU A 413 19.96 23.54 -19.90
CA LEU A 413 20.21 22.21 -19.32
C LEU A 413 18.98 21.32 -19.56
N TYR A 414 19.17 20.31 -20.40
CA TYR A 414 18.17 19.30 -20.64
C TYR A 414 18.77 17.90 -20.69
N SER A 415 17.95 16.92 -20.41
CA SER A 415 18.31 15.50 -20.48
C SER A 415 17.22 14.72 -21.19
N TYR A 416 17.61 13.68 -21.88
CA TYR A 416 16.68 12.70 -22.43
C TYR A 416 17.15 11.29 -22.17
N SER A 417 16.19 10.40 -22.01
CA SER A 417 16.47 8.99 -21.82
C SER A 417 15.53 8.12 -22.61
N TYR A 418 15.99 6.93 -22.99
CA TYR A 418 15.13 5.85 -23.47
C TYR A 418 15.57 4.52 -22.86
N ASN A 419 14.58 3.68 -22.55
CA ASN A 419 14.79 2.42 -21.84
C ASN A 419 13.92 1.32 -22.47
N PRO A 420 14.42 0.61 -23.51
CA PRO A 420 13.81 -0.64 -23.96
C PRO A 420 14.09 -1.75 -22.95
N GLN A 421 13.05 -2.55 -22.68
CA GLN A 421 13.09 -3.64 -21.72
C GLN A 421 12.30 -4.83 -22.23
N VAL A 422 12.84 -6.01 -22.07
CA VAL A 422 12.20 -7.30 -22.33
C VAL A 422 12.16 -8.08 -21.02
N GLU A 423 10.96 -8.47 -20.59
CA GLU A 423 10.77 -9.25 -19.39
C GLU A 423 9.95 -10.50 -19.72
N LEU A 424 10.51 -11.67 -19.40
CA LEU A 424 9.86 -12.96 -19.55
C LEU A 424 9.64 -13.56 -18.16
N THR A 425 8.38 -13.82 -17.81
CA THR A 425 7.99 -14.39 -16.52
C THR A 425 7.35 -15.77 -16.70
N PHE A 426 7.89 -16.76 -16.04
CA PHE A 426 7.36 -18.13 -15.99
C PHE A 426 6.56 -18.33 -14.71
N PRO A 427 5.35 -18.92 -14.74
CA PRO A 427 4.54 -19.18 -13.55
C PRO A 427 5.01 -20.44 -12.79
N ARG A 428 6.29 -20.59 -12.57
CA ARG A 428 6.94 -21.69 -11.84
C ARG A 428 8.37 -21.33 -11.51
N PHE A 429 8.98 -22.04 -10.57
CA PHE A 429 10.43 -22.03 -10.43
C PHE A 429 11.09 -22.80 -11.59
N ILE A 430 12.08 -22.19 -12.21
CA ILE A 430 12.99 -22.83 -13.17
C ILE A 430 14.33 -22.91 -12.47
N LEU A 431 14.65 -24.07 -11.92
CA LEU A 431 15.86 -24.36 -11.17
C LEU A 431 16.52 -25.62 -11.75
N PRO A 432 17.82 -25.79 -11.62
CA PRO A 432 18.51 -27.02 -12.05
C PRO A 432 18.14 -28.26 -11.21
N PHE A 433 17.39 -28.07 -10.12
CA PHE A 433 16.89 -29.13 -9.23
C PHE A 433 15.39 -28.94 -8.98
N ASN A 434 14.68 -30.03 -8.74
CA ASN A 434 13.24 -30.01 -8.48
C ASN A 434 12.95 -29.66 -7.02
N ILE A 435 12.25 -28.55 -6.78
CA ILE A 435 11.64 -28.25 -5.49
C ILE A 435 10.26 -28.92 -5.47
N LYS A 436 10.01 -29.82 -4.50
CA LYS A 436 8.69 -30.39 -4.26
C LYS A 436 7.68 -29.26 -4.02
N GLY A 437 6.51 -29.37 -4.61
CA GLY A 437 5.51 -28.31 -4.71
C GLY A 437 5.21 -27.61 -3.37
N SER A 438 5.30 -26.32 -3.37
CA SER A 438 4.87 -25.48 -2.25
C SER A 438 3.34 -25.49 -2.17
N SER A 439 2.79 -25.76 -1.00
CA SER A 439 1.35 -25.64 -0.70
C SER A 439 0.88 -24.16 -0.61
N SER A 440 1.69 -23.23 -1.09
CA SER A 440 1.36 -21.80 -1.10
C SER A 440 0.14 -21.50 -1.98
N PHE A 441 -0.70 -20.57 -1.50
CA PHE A 441 -1.86 -20.05 -2.22
C PHE A 441 -1.49 -19.35 -3.55
N TYR A 442 -0.22 -19.04 -3.79
CA TYR A 442 0.24 -18.28 -4.94
C TYR A 442 1.25 -19.06 -5.76
N VAL A 443 1.15 -18.89 -7.08
CA VAL A 443 2.12 -19.48 -8.01
C VAL A 443 3.46 -18.74 -7.89
N PRO A 444 4.56 -19.45 -7.62
CA PRO A 444 5.89 -18.85 -7.68
C PRO A 444 6.24 -18.49 -9.12
N LYS A 445 7.09 -17.50 -9.30
CA LYS A 445 7.46 -16.99 -10.61
C LYS A 445 8.98 -16.96 -10.76
N THR A 446 9.46 -17.34 -11.97
CA THR A 446 10.82 -17.06 -12.41
C THR A 446 10.78 -15.93 -13.41
N ARG A 447 11.68 -14.97 -13.25
CA ARG A 447 11.76 -13.76 -14.05
C ARG A 447 13.10 -13.68 -14.76
N LEU A 448 13.07 -13.45 -16.07
CA LEU A 448 14.22 -13.07 -16.88
C LEU A 448 13.98 -11.65 -17.38
N LEU A 449 14.89 -10.73 -17.07
CA LEU A 449 14.82 -9.34 -17.49
C LEU A 449 16.08 -8.98 -18.26
N LEU A 450 15.89 -8.38 -19.44
CA LEU A 450 16.94 -7.72 -20.20
C LEU A 450 16.52 -6.28 -20.44
N SER A 451 17.35 -5.32 -20.08
CA SER A 451 17.08 -3.91 -20.34
C SER A 451 18.32 -3.16 -20.77
N TYR A 452 18.09 -2.14 -21.60
CA TYR A 452 19.11 -1.17 -21.98
C TYR A 452 18.58 0.21 -21.61
N ASN A 453 19.40 1.00 -20.91
CA ASN A 453 19.05 2.38 -20.56
C ASN A 453 20.11 3.32 -21.14
N TYR A 454 19.65 4.26 -21.96
CA TYR A 454 20.44 5.36 -22.46
C TYR A 454 19.96 6.65 -21.81
N LEU A 455 20.85 7.38 -21.16
CA LEU A 455 20.61 8.69 -20.59
C LEU A 455 21.63 9.67 -21.16
N LYS A 456 21.20 10.72 -21.83
CA LYS A 456 22.06 11.84 -22.22
C LYS A 456 21.72 13.07 -21.37
N ARG A 457 22.73 13.61 -20.72
CA ARG A 457 22.71 14.93 -20.07
C ARG A 457 23.52 15.87 -20.95
N VAL A 458 22.81 16.71 -21.67
CA VAL A 458 23.44 17.63 -22.61
C VAL A 458 24.40 18.55 -21.88
N ASN A 459 25.56 18.83 -22.48
CA ASN A 459 26.68 19.57 -21.93
C ASN A 459 27.44 18.90 -20.77
N TYR A 460 27.11 17.62 -20.42
CA TYR A 460 27.83 16.87 -19.38
C TYR A 460 28.35 15.51 -19.86
N PHE A 461 27.47 14.55 -20.10
CA PHE A 461 27.84 13.18 -20.47
C PHE A 461 26.66 12.39 -21.04
N ASP A 462 26.95 11.27 -21.68
CA ASP A 462 25.98 10.20 -21.90
C ASP A 462 26.33 8.96 -21.05
N MET A 463 25.28 8.24 -20.67
CA MET A 463 25.41 7.00 -19.87
C MET A 463 24.58 5.90 -20.54
N ARG A 464 25.20 4.74 -20.70
CA ARG A 464 24.61 3.53 -21.30
C ARG A 464 24.68 2.43 -20.25
N THR A 465 23.54 1.86 -19.93
CA THR A 465 23.49 0.76 -18.94
C THR A 465 22.79 -0.44 -19.55
N PHE A 466 23.48 -1.55 -19.63
CA PHE A 466 22.91 -2.87 -19.93
C PHE A 466 22.61 -3.58 -18.64
N LYS A 467 21.44 -4.20 -18.53
CA LYS A 467 21.04 -4.93 -17.32
C LYS A 467 20.43 -6.28 -17.70
N PHE A 468 20.88 -7.34 -17.00
CA PHE A 468 20.30 -8.67 -17.06
C PHE A 468 19.98 -9.15 -15.66
N VAL A 469 18.76 -9.66 -15.45
CA VAL A 469 18.34 -10.24 -14.17
C VAL A 469 17.72 -11.60 -14.41
N TYR A 470 18.17 -12.58 -13.63
CA TYR A 470 17.49 -13.87 -13.44
C TYR A 470 17.09 -13.96 -11.99
N GLY A 471 15.78 -14.08 -11.74
CA GLY A 471 15.25 -13.98 -10.39
C GLY A 471 14.00 -14.81 -10.14
N PHE A 472 13.67 -14.96 -8.87
CA PHE A 472 12.52 -15.69 -8.37
C PHE A 472 11.67 -14.78 -7.52
N LYS A 473 10.35 -14.88 -7.68
CA LYS A 473 9.37 -14.14 -6.91
C LYS A 473 8.30 -15.06 -6.41
N TRP A 474 8.03 -15.05 -5.10
CA TRP A 474 6.97 -15.86 -4.50
C TRP A 474 6.30 -15.15 -3.33
N LYS A 475 5.09 -15.60 -2.99
CA LYS A 475 4.34 -15.14 -1.83
C LYS A 475 4.10 -16.32 -0.89
N GLU A 476 4.34 -16.13 0.40
CA GLU A 476 3.88 -17.07 1.42
C GLU A 476 2.38 -16.91 1.66
N ASN A 477 1.94 -15.66 1.74
CA ASN A 477 0.54 -15.27 1.90
C ASN A 477 0.29 -13.88 1.31
N ILE A 478 -0.91 -13.34 1.46
CA ILE A 478 -1.29 -12.02 0.92
C ILE A 478 -0.41 -10.87 1.43
N ARG A 479 0.21 -11.04 2.62
CA ARG A 479 1.03 -9.99 3.28
C ARG A 479 2.52 -10.13 2.99
N LYS A 480 3.02 -11.35 2.79
CA LYS A 480 4.46 -11.64 2.70
C LYS A 480 4.85 -12.00 1.27
N GLU A 481 5.77 -11.24 0.73
CA GLU A 481 6.33 -11.43 -0.61
C GLU A 481 7.85 -11.46 -0.54
N HIS A 482 8.46 -12.35 -1.32
CA HIS A 482 9.90 -12.52 -1.45
C HIS A 482 10.30 -12.36 -2.91
N GLU A 483 11.44 -11.71 -3.13
CA GLU A 483 12.11 -11.63 -4.42
C GLU A 483 13.59 -11.95 -4.22
N LEU A 484 14.08 -12.98 -4.88
CA LEU A 484 15.48 -13.40 -4.87
C LEU A 484 16.00 -13.33 -6.30
N ASN A 485 17.00 -12.51 -6.55
CA ASN A 485 17.70 -12.41 -7.82
C ASN A 485 19.12 -12.94 -7.63
N PRO A 486 19.38 -14.23 -7.84
CA PRO A 486 20.71 -14.79 -7.72
C PRO A 486 21.69 -14.24 -8.76
N ILE A 487 21.17 -13.77 -9.90
CA ILE A 487 21.97 -13.12 -10.94
C ILE A 487 21.34 -11.76 -11.26
N ASP A 488 22.05 -10.70 -10.91
CA ASP A 488 21.76 -9.31 -11.29
C ASP A 488 23.06 -8.71 -11.84
N ILE A 489 23.12 -8.57 -13.16
CA ILE A 489 24.28 -8.04 -13.87
C ILE A 489 23.92 -6.69 -14.44
N SER A 490 24.75 -5.69 -14.20
CA SER A 490 24.61 -4.35 -14.75
C SER A 490 25.95 -3.84 -15.24
N TYR A 491 26.01 -3.45 -16.50
CA TYR A 491 27.19 -2.87 -17.13
C TYR A 491 26.90 -1.44 -17.53
N THR A 492 27.60 -0.50 -16.92
CA THR A 492 27.41 0.94 -17.14
C THR A 492 28.65 1.55 -17.76
N GLN A 493 28.46 2.19 -18.91
CA GLN A 493 29.48 2.98 -19.61
C GLN A 493 29.08 4.46 -19.59
N ILE A 494 30.07 5.33 -19.42
CA ILE A 494 29.89 6.78 -19.45
C ILE A 494 30.79 7.33 -20.58
N GLY A 495 30.13 7.87 -21.61
CA GLY A 495 30.77 8.42 -22.80
C GLY A 495 30.57 9.94 -22.91
N ASN A 496 31.22 10.52 -23.94
CA ASN A 496 31.05 11.91 -24.37
C ASN A 496 31.10 12.93 -23.20
N LYS A 497 32.10 12.76 -22.32
CA LYS A 497 32.32 13.66 -21.18
C LYS A 497 32.77 15.03 -21.69
N SER A 498 32.03 16.10 -21.33
CA SER A 498 32.42 17.47 -21.66
C SER A 498 33.63 17.92 -20.84
N THR A 499 34.31 18.98 -21.26
CA THR A 499 35.40 19.60 -20.51
C THR A 499 34.92 20.05 -19.12
N THR A 500 33.77 20.73 -19.04
CA THR A 500 33.15 21.13 -17.77
C THR A 500 32.90 19.96 -16.84
N PHE A 501 32.48 18.81 -17.36
CA PHE A 501 32.26 17.63 -16.54
C PHE A 501 33.59 17.00 -16.08
N ASN A 502 34.58 16.96 -16.95
CA ASN A 502 35.92 16.46 -16.59
C ASN A 502 36.57 17.33 -15.51
N ASP A 503 36.49 18.66 -15.60
CA ASP A 503 37.01 19.58 -14.59
C ASP A 503 36.38 19.33 -13.22
N LEU A 504 35.06 19.05 -13.21
CA LEU A 504 34.30 18.71 -11.99
C LEU A 504 34.75 17.36 -11.39
N LEU A 505 35.04 16.38 -12.22
CA LEU A 505 35.53 15.08 -11.78
C LEU A 505 36.94 15.17 -11.24
N GLU A 506 37.79 16.01 -11.85
CA GLU A 506 39.17 16.23 -11.38
C GLU A 506 39.24 16.98 -10.05
N ALA A 507 38.31 17.95 -9.84
CA ALA A 507 38.19 18.67 -8.58
C ALA A 507 37.67 17.76 -7.43
N ASN A 508 37.06 16.59 -7.73
CA ASN A 508 36.53 15.68 -6.71
C ASN A 508 36.88 14.21 -7.05
N PRO A 509 37.99 13.66 -6.52
CA PRO A 509 38.41 12.28 -6.81
C PRO A 509 37.40 11.20 -6.41
N PHE A 510 36.59 11.45 -5.38
CA PHE A 510 35.50 10.52 -4.99
C PHE A 510 34.41 10.47 -6.05
N LEU A 511 34.02 11.62 -6.56
CA LEU A 511 33.02 11.73 -7.63
C LEU A 511 33.56 11.09 -8.92
N LYS A 512 34.84 11.33 -9.26
CA LYS A 512 35.53 10.71 -10.41
C LYS A 512 35.41 9.18 -10.37
N LYS A 513 35.76 8.56 -9.24
CA LYS A 513 35.67 7.10 -9.05
C LYS A 513 34.21 6.58 -9.10
N SER A 514 33.26 7.37 -8.61
CA SER A 514 31.85 6.99 -8.64
C SER A 514 31.25 7.00 -10.06
N TYR A 515 31.84 7.81 -10.96
CA TYR A 515 31.43 7.93 -12.38
C TYR A 515 32.37 7.20 -13.35
N GLU A 516 33.20 6.31 -12.88
CA GLU A 516 33.95 5.40 -13.74
C GLU A 516 33.05 4.34 -14.37
N GLU A 517 33.49 3.76 -15.48
CA GLU A 517 32.80 2.61 -16.05
C GLU A 517 32.81 1.42 -15.09
N GLN A 518 31.70 0.78 -14.92
CA GLN A 518 31.56 -0.24 -13.90
C GLN A 518 30.78 -1.45 -14.38
N PHE A 519 31.30 -2.60 -14.01
CA PHE A 519 30.64 -3.88 -14.15
C PHE A 519 30.17 -4.36 -12.77
N ILE A 520 28.86 -4.47 -12.58
CA ILE A 520 28.24 -4.92 -11.34
C ILE A 520 27.61 -6.27 -11.61
N ALA A 521 28.05 -7.31 -10.93
CA ALA A 521 27.41 -8.61 -10.98
C ALA A 521 27.31 -9.22 -9.59
N GLY A 522 26.12 -9.59 -9.21
CA GLY A 522 25.85 -10.09 -7.86
C GLY A 522 24.48 -10.69 -7.73
N GLY A 523 24.03 -10.82 -6.48
CA GLY A 523 22.69 -11.24 -6.13
C GLY A 523 22.02 -10.25 -5.21
N SER A 524 20.69 -10.25 -5.23
CA SER A 524 19.87 -9.44 -4.33
C SER A 524 18.70 -10.24 -3.77
N TYR A 525 18.29 -9.90 -2.55
CA TYR A 525 17.11 -10.45 -1.91
C TYR A 525 16.29 -9.32 -1.32
N SER A 526 14.99 -9.37 -1.57
CA SER A 526 13.98 -8.45 -1.02
C SER A 526 12.87 -9.21 -0.32
N PHE A 527 12.57 -8.81 0.89
CA PHE A 527 11.42 -9.27 1.66
C PHE A 527 10.46 -8.11 1.88
N THR A 528 9.18 -8.32 1.55
CA THR A 528 8.13 -7.32 1.75
C THR A 528 7.00 -7.90 2.61
N TYR A 529 6.69 -7.20 3.71
CA TYR A 529 5.50 -7.42 4.51
C TYR A 529 4.56 -6.22 4.36
N ASN A 530 3.32 -6.45 3.93
CA ASN A 530 2.37 -5.37 3.63
C ASN A 530 0.96 -5.70 4.14
N GLU A 531 0.46 -4.90 5.07
CA GLU A 531 -0.90 -4.98 5.61
C GLU A 531 -1.84 -3.89 5.08
N GLN A 532 -1.38 -3.00 4.22
CA GLN A 532 -2.20 -1.88 3.71
C GLN A 532 -3.46 -2.34 2.95
N MET A 533 -3.45 -3.57 2.43
CA MET A 533 -4.61 -4.16 1.74
C MET A 533 -5.72 -4.62 2.69
N LEU A 534 -5.44 -4.72 3.99
CA LEU A 534 -6.41 -5.15 4.99
C LEU A 534 -7.24 -3.94 5.45
N THR A 535 -8.44 -3.80 4.90
CA THR A 535 -9.38 -2.77 5.31
C THR A 535 -9.87 -3.00 6.74
N GLY A 536 -10.11 -1.92 7.51
CA GLY A 536 -10.65 -2.00 8.87
C GLY A 536 -9.63 -2.12 10.01
N LYS A 537 -8.35 -2.38 9.74
CA LYS A 537 -7.32 -2.35 10.77
C LYS A 537 -7.01 -0.92 11.23
N LYS A 538 -6.97 -0.70 12.56
CA LYS A 538 -6.54 0.59 13.14
C LYS A 538 -5.07 0.88 12.88
N LEU A 539 -4.22 -0.14 12.99
CA LEU A 539 -2.79 -0.08 12.69
C LEU A 539 -2.50 -1.00 11.51
N GLN A 540 -1.95 -0.44 10.44
CA GLN A 540 -1.47 -1.18 9.28
C GLN A 540 0.05 -0.99 9.19
N THR A 541 0.77 -2.08 9.00
CA THR A 541 2.23 -2.08 8.92
C THR A 541 2.69 -2.43 7.50
N TYR A 542 3.73 -1.76 7.07
CA TYR A 542 4.52 -2.11 5.90
C TYR A 542 5.99 -2.22 6.32
N PHE A 543 6.67 -3.26 5.87
CA PHE A 543 8.09 -3.45 6.07
C PHE A 543 8.70 -4.02 4.77
N GLN A 544 9.82 -3.43 4.35
CA GLN A 544 10.62 -3.96 3.26
C GLN A 544 12.08 -3.98 3.67
N GLY A 545 12.71 -5.15 3.56
CA GLY A 545 14.14 -5.33 3.73
C GLY A 545 14.78 -5.75 2.42
N ASN A 546 15.89 -5.11 2.04
CA ASN A 546 16.63 -5.44 0.83
C ASN A 546 18.08 -5.67 1.18
N SER A 547 18.67 -6.76 0.66
CA SER A 547 20.10 -7.05 0.73
C SER A 547 20.66 -7.27 -0.67
N GLU A 548 21.84 -6.78 -0.92
CA GLU A 548 22.55 -6.92 -2.20
C GLU A 548 24.01 -7.21 -1.93
N LEU A 549 24.56 -8.18 -2.65
CA LEU A 549 25.96 -8.57 -2.58
C LEU A 549 26.52 -8.69 -4.00
N ALA A 550 27.55 -7.93 -4.33
CA ALA A 550 28.11 -7.86 -5.67
C ALA A 550 29.63 -8.10 -5.67
N GLY A 551 30.14 -8.62 -6.79
CA GLY A 551 31.57 -8.78 -7.07
C GLY A 551 32.25 -9.99 -6.44
N ASN A 552 31.61 -10.69 -5.50
CA ASN A 552 32.27 -11.76 -4.74
C ASN A 552 32.63 -12.98 -5.58
N VAL A 553 31.81 -13.33 -6.58
CA VAL A 553 32.09 -14.46 -7.48
C VAL A 553 33.37 -14.22 -8.26
N PHE A 554 33.59 -13.01 -8.76
CA PHE A 554 34.84 -12.64 -9.47
C PHE A 554 36.04 -12.55 -8.56
N SER A 555 35.85 -12.03 -7.35
CA SER A 555 36.91 -11.99 -6.34
C SER A 555 37.34 -13.40 -5.93
N LEU A 556 36.39 -14.32 -5.76
CA LEU A 556 36.68 -15.72 -5.46
C LEU A 556 37.42 -16.39 -6.63
N ALA A 557 36.94 -16.20 -7.87
CA ALA A 557 37.64 -16.72 -9.05
C ALA A 557 39.07 -16.19 -9.17
N ASN A 558 39.29 -14.89 -9.01
CA ASN A 558 40.62 -14.31 -9.00
C ASN A 558 41.53 -14.91 -7.91
N GLY A 559 40.97 -15.16 -6.71
CA GLY A 559 41.70 -15.80 -5.61
C GLY A 559 42.15 -17.23 -5.94
N ILE A 560 41.29 -18.03 -6.62
CA ILE A 560 41.59 -19.38 -7.09
C ILE A 560 42.76 -19.36 -8.11
N PHE A 561 42.82 -18.34 -8.97
CA PHE A 561 43.89 -18.16 -9.94
C PHE A 561 45.13 -17.43 -9.38
N GLY A 562 45.20 -17.23 -8.05
CA GLY A 562 46.36 -16.65 -7.38
C GLY A 562 46.51 -15.12 -7.49
N ASN A 563 45.53 -14.43 -8.06
CA ASN A 563 45.53 -12.97 -8.21
C ASN A 563 45.02 -12.29 -6.94
N LYS A 564 45.85 -11.51 -6.27
CA LYS A 564 45.43 -10.65 -5.17
C LYS A 564 44.69 -9.44 -5.71
N VAL A 565 43.42 -9.33 -5.38
CA VAL A 565 42.53 -8.22 -5.78
C VAL A 565 42.49 -7.19 -4.66
N SER A 566 42.77 -5.93 -4.98
CA SER A 566 42.65 -4.81 -4.02
C SER A 566 42.13 -3.56 -4.70
N SER A 567 41.61 -2.61 -3.91
CA SER A 567 41.15 -1.31 -4.43
C SER A 567 42.28 -0.42 -4.99
N GLU A 568 43.54 -0.75 -4.72
CA GLU A 568 44.72 -0.07 -5.27
C GLU A 568 45.14 -0.66 -6.62
N ASN A 569 44.93 -1.98 -6.80
CA ASN A 569 45.14 -2.69 -8.06
C ASN A 569 43.86 -3.46 -8.43
N PRO A 570 42.85 -2.77 -8.96
CA PRO A 570 41.57 -3.38 -9.22
C PRO A 570 41.59 -4.28 -10.45
N SER A 571 41.01 -5.47 -10.33
CA SER A 571 40.77 -6.40 -11.44
C SER A 571 39.62 -5.93 -12.32
N LYS A 572 39.74 -6.25 -13.61
CA LYS A 572 38.74 -5.88 -14.63
C LYS A 572 38.03 -7.11 -15.20
N VAL A 573 36.77 -6.92 -15.56
CA VAL A 573 35.95 -7.87 -16.31
C VAL A 573 35.35 -7.12 -17.49
N VAL A 574 35.48 -7.70 -18.71
CA VAL A 574 35.02 -7.05 -19.98
C VAL A 574 35.64 -5.63 -20.15
N GLY A 575 36.91 -5.45 -19.72
CA GLY A 575 37.61 -4.16 -19.83
C GLY A 575 37.28 -3.13 -18.75
N SER A 576 36.25 -3.33 -17.92
CA SER A 576 35.84 -2.40 -16.86
C SER A 576 36.07 -2.99 -15.47
N ILE A 577 36.31 -2.11 -14.50
CA ILE A 577 36.49 -2.50 -13.08
C ILE A 577 35.15 -3.08 -12.58
N TYR A 578 35.18 -4.29 -12.00
CA TYR A 578 33.99 -4.81 -11.36
C TYR A 578 33.82 -4.27 -9.95
N SER A 579 32.58 -3.90 -9.62
CA SER A 579 32.26 -3.36 -8.31
C SER A 579 32.05 -4.47 -7.29
N GLN A 580 32.68 -4.32 -6.12
CA GLN A 580 32.55 -5.25 -5.00
C GLN A 580 32.01 -4.52 -3.75
N TYR A 581 30.80 -4.88 -3.34
CA TYR A 581 30.15 -4.27 -2.18
C TYR A 581 29.06 -5.16 -1.57
N ALA A 582 28.71 -4.87 -0.33
CA ALA A 582 27.53 -5.36 0.35
C ALA A 582 26.61 -4.18 0.68
N LYS A 583 25.31 -4.31 0.42
CA LYS A 583 24.30 -3.28 0.68
C LYS A 583 23.11 -3.87 1.39
N LEU A 584 22.68 -3.21 2.46
CA LEU A 584 21.49 -3.56 3.23
C LEU A 584 20.65 -2.31 3.45
N ASN A 585 19.33 -2.41 3.26
CA ASN A 585 18.43 -1.35 3.65
C ASN A 585 17.08 -1.89 4.12
N ILE A 586 16.46 -1.13 5.00
CA ILE A 586 15.12 -1.39 5.55
C ILE A 586 14.24 -0.16 5.40
N ASP A 587 12.97 -0.37 5.07
CA ASP A 587 11.92 0.66 4.99
C ASP A 587 10.72 0.16 5.80
N GLY A 588 10.55 0.71 7.00
CA GLY A 588 9.46 0.40 7.90
C GLY A 588 8.42 1.52 7.89
N ARG A 589 7.15 1.18 7.71
CA ARG A 589 6.06 2.16 7.70
C ARG A 589 4.91 1.70 8.58
N SER A 590 4.30 2.64 9.28
CA SER A 590 3.14 2.41 10.13
C SER A 590 2.05 3.42 9.83
N TYR A 591 0.83 2.93 9.69
CA TYR A 591 -0.33 3.76 9.37
C TYR A 591 -1.39 3.58 10.45
N PHE A 592 -1.58 4.62 11.25
CA PHE A 592 -2.62 4.65 12.28
C PHE A 592 -3.88 5.30 11.73
N ASN A 593 -4.94 4.53 11.57
CA ASN A 593 -6.25 4.99 11.12
C ASN A 593 -7.08 5.42 12.35
N PHE A 594 -7.31 6.72 12.54
CA PHE A 594 -8.06 7.24 13.68
C PHE A 594 -9.57 7.22 13.47
N ARG A 595 -10.01 7.56 12.26
CA ARG A 595 -11.38 7.55 11.77
C ARG A 595 -11.33 7.41 10.26
N ASP A 596 -12.46 7.19 9.60
CA ASP A 596 -12.57 6.90 8.15
C ASP A 596 -11.75 7.82 7.22
N LYS A 597 -11.35 9.02 7.69
CA LYS A 597 -10.65 10.01 6.86
C LYS A 597 -9.35 10.56 7.46
N ASN A 598 -9.00 10.20 8.69
CA ASN A 598 -7.81 10.71 9.37
C ASN A 598 -6.81 9.59 9.60
N LYS A 599 -5.57 9.82 9.18
CA LYS A 599 -4.50 8.83 9.22
C LYS A 599 -3.18 9.51 9.63
N LEU A 600 -2.46 8.92 10.56
CA LEU A 600 -1.05 9.23 10.80
C LEU A 600 -0.20 8.17 10.08
N ALA A 601 0.60 8.61 9.13
CA ALA A 601 1.56 7.78 8.43
C ALA A 601 2.96 8.11 8.95
N MET A 602 3.71 7.10 9.33
CA MET A 602 5.10 7.21 9.77
C MET A 602 5.97 6.29 8.94
N ARG A 603 7.19 6.71 8.66
CA ARG A 603 8.19 5.93 7.94
C ARG A 603 9.55 6.10 8.60
N VAL A 604 10.29 5.01 8.69
CA VAL A 604 11.71 4.99 9.05
C VAL A 604 12.44 4.22 7.97
N PHE A 605 13.45 4.84 7.40
CA PHE A 605 14.36 4.22 6.44
C PHE A 605 15.77 4.20 7.02
N ALA A 606 16.43 3.06 6.97
CA ALA A 606 17.85 2.92 7.28
C ALA A 606 18.54 2.09 6.20
N GLY A 607 19.69 2.51 5.76
CA GLY A 607 20.47 1.82 4.76
C GLY A 607 21.97 1.98 4.99
N VAL A 608 22.72 0.93 4.71
CA VAL A 608 24.18 0.91 4.72
C VAL A 608 24.69 0.14 3.50
N ALA A 609 25.73 0.64 2.88
CA ALA A 609 26.40 -0.01 1.77
C ALA A 609 27.91 0.13 1.93
N GLN A 610 28.61 -1.00 2.02
CA GLN A 610 30.04 -1.08 2.27
C GLN A 610 30.75 -1.55 1.01
N PRO A 611 31.57 -0.71 0.35
CA PRO A 611 32.51 -1.15 -0.66
C PRO A 611 33.70 -1.84 -0.01
N PHE A 612 34.21 -2.91 -0.61
CA PHE A 612 35.37 -3.67 -0.14
C PHE A 612 36.12 -4.35 -1.30
N GLY A 613 37.24 -4.98 -1.02
CA GLY A 613 38.04 -5.74 -2.00
C GLY A 613 38.39 -4.93 -3.23
N ASN A 614 37.80 -5.21 -4.38
CA ASN A 614 38.04 -4.54 -5.66
C ASN A 614 37.55 -3.09 -5.73
N SER A 615 36.75 -2.63 -4.77
CA SER A 615 36.13 -1.30 -4.77
C SER A 615 36.52 -0.47 -3.55
N SER A 616 36.94 0.77 -3.77
CA SER A 616 37.15 1.76 -2.69
C SER A 616 35.94 2.65 -2.44
N VAL A 617 35.04 2.82 -3.43
CA VAL A 617 33.84 3.62 -3.39
C VAL A 617 32.67 2.88 -4.03
N LEU A 618 31.45 3.26 -3.67
CA LEU A 618 30.24 2.72 -4.30
C LEU A 618 30.02 3.33 -5.68
N PRO A 619 29.51 2.54 -6.64
CA PRO A 619 28.92 3.07 -7.87
C PRO A 619 27.91 4.17 -7.58
N TYR A 620 27.91 5.25 -8.38
CA TYR A 620 26.95 6.34 -8.23
C TYR A 620 25.49 5.84 -8.18
N ILE A 621 25.13 4.87 -9.03
CA ILE A 621 23.78 4.28 -9.10
C ILE A 621 23.42 3.44 -7.86
N LYS A 622 24.38 3.10 -7.01
CA LYS A 622 24.17 2.30 -5.79
C LYS A 622 24.28 3.12 -4.50
N GLN A 623 24.73 4.37 -4.57
CA GLN A 623 24.76 5.29 -3.43
C GLN A 623 23.36 5.65 -2.95
N PHE A 624 23.24 6.07 -1.70
CA PHE A 624 22.01 6.63 -1.13
C PHE A 624 22.01 8.14 -1.30
N PHE A 625 20.82 8.69 -1.57
CA PHE A 625 20.57 10.13 -1.69
C PHE A 625 19.46 10.55 -0.74
N SER A 626 19.47 11.82 -0.29
CA SER A 626 18.45 12.38 0.56
C SER A 626 18.02 13.79 0.10
N GLY A 627 16.74 14.14 0.38
CA GLY A 627 16.07 15.35 -0.11
C GLY A 627 15.10 15.08 -1.25
N GLY A 628 14.09 15.95 -1.41
CA GLY A 628 13.09 15.89 -2.45
C GLY A 628 11.71 15.37 -2.00
N PRO A 629 10.74 15.31 -2.92
CA PRO A 629 9.31 15.15 -2.61
C PRO A 629 8.93 13.82 -1.93
N ASN A 630 9.77 12.79 -2.02
CA ASN A 630 9.53 11.47 -1.39
C ASN A 630 10.59 11.12 -0.33
N SER A 631 11.35 12.12 0.12
CA SER A 631 12.38 12.03 1.15
C SER A 631 12.19 13.17 2.16
N ILE A 632 13.09 14.14 2.24
CA ILE A 632 12.96 15.33 3.10
C ILE A 632 12.45 16.49 2.25
N ARG A 633 11.17 16.76 2.30
CA ARG A 633 10.44 17.66 1.37
C ARG A 633 10.86 19.12 1.45
N ALA A 634 11.47 19.53 2.56
CA ALA A 634 11.97 20.89 2.74
C ALA A 634 13.28 21.20 1.98
N PHE A 635 13.86 20.20 1.34
CA PHE A 635 15.11 20.31 0.61
C PHE A 635 14.94 19.84 -0.84
N GLN A 636 15.74 20.40 -1.73
CA GLN A 636 15.72 19.97 -3.13
C GLN A 636 16.12 18.51 -3.28
N ILE A 637 15.77 17.91 -4.41
CA ILE A 637 16.07 16.51 -4.67
C ILE A 637 17.58 16.24 -4.56
N ASN A 638 17.96 15.25 -3.75
CA ASN A 638 19.33 14.80 -3.50
C ASN A 638 20.30 15.89 -3.01
N SER A 639 19.81 16.92 -2.33
CA SER A 639 20.63 18.06 -1.90
C SER A 639 21.08 17.99 -0.44
N VAL A 640 20.73 16.93 0.30
CA VAL A 640 21.07 16.77 1.71
C VAL A 640 22.23 15.80 1.86
N GLY A 641 23.31 16.26 2.50
CA GLY A 641 24.50 15.50 2.81
C GLY A 641 25.54 15.43 1.69
N PRO A 642 26.60 14.62 1.89
CA PRO A 642 26.85 13.73 3.04
C PRO A 642 27.28 14.46 4.32
N GLY A 643 26.68 14.07 5.44
CA GLY A 643 26.97 14.62 6.76
C GLY A 643 26.70 16.13 6.84
N THR A 644 27.70 16.88 7.27
CA THR A 644 27.66 18.36 7.31
C THR A 644 28.23 19.03 6.07
N TYR A 645 28.67 18.25 5.10
CA TYR A 645 29.20 18.82 3.85
C TYR A 645 28.05 19.49 3.08
N PHE A 646 28.29 20.75 2.68
CA PHE A 646 27.34 21.50 1.84
C PHE A 646 27.84 21.51 0.41
N GLN A 647 26.97 21.07 -0.47
CA GLN A 647 27.18 21.14 -1.90
C GLN A 647 26.33 22.29 -2.45
N ASP A 648 26.97 23.36 -2.94
CA ASP A 648 26.25 24.42 -3.64
C ASP A 648 25.71 23.90 -4.98
N THR A 649 24.45 23.48 -4.97
CA THR A 649 23.74 22.97 -6.14
C THR A 649 23.16 24.07 -7.02
N GLY A 650 23.26 25.33 -6.62
CA GLY A 650 22.58 26.47 -7.25
C GLY A 650 22.98 26.73 -8.71
N LYS A 651 24.17 26.32 -9.14
CA LYS A 651 24.66 26.46 -10.52
C LYS A 651 24.86 25.13 -11.26
N ARG A 652 24.76 23.96 -10.59
CA ARG A 652 25.20 22.66 -11.13
C ARG A 652 24.30 21.50 -10.73
N GLY A 653 23.00 21.63 -10.86
CA GLY A 653 21.94 20.75 -10.34
C GLY A 653 21.97 19.26 -10.71
N PHE A 654 22.99 18.76 -11.43
CA PHE A 654 23.11 17.35 -11.82
C PHE A 654 24.12 16.56 -10.99
N LEU A 655 25.12 17.22 -10.43
CA LEU A 655 26.19 16.56 -9.70
C LEU A 655 25.86 16.60 -8.21
N GLN A 656 25.28 15.54 -7.74
CA GLN A 656 24.90 15.37 -6.36
C GLN A 656 25.73 14.23 -5.76
N MET A 657 26.23 14.46 -4.56
CA MET A 657 26.96 13.44 -3.83
C MET A 657 25.99 12.59 -3.03
N GLY A 658 26.08 11.27 -3.25
CA GLY A 658 25.41 10.31 -2.41
C GLY A 658 26.23 9.93 -1.18
N GLY A 659 25.67 9.04 -0.36
CA GLY A 659 26.33 8.47 0.80
C GLY A 659 26.29 6.95 0.81
N ASP A 660 27.11 6.38 1.68
CA ASP A 660 27.16 4.94 1.95
C ASP A 660 26.17 4.53 3.04
N VAL A 661 25.79 5.48 3.91
CA VAL A 661 24.79 5.30 4.98
C VAL A 661 23.68 6.30 4.76
N LYS A 662 22.44 5.88 4.96
CA LYS A 662 21.24 6.73 4.95
C LYS A 662 20.37 6.44 6.14
N LEU A 663 19.94 7.48 6.86
CA LEU A 663 18.90 7.43 7.87
C LEU A 663 17.86 8.49 7.56
N GLU A 664 16.58 8.10 7.58
CA GLU A 664 15.46 8.99 7.29
C GLU A 664 14.25 8.60 8.13
N ALA A 665 13.56 9.60 8.68
CA ALA A 665 12.30 9.46 9.40
C ALA A 665 11.31 10.48 8.90
N ASN A 666 10.07 10.04 8.64
CA ASN A 666 9.00 10.89 8.14
C ASN A 666 7.74 10.65 8.97
N ALA A 667 7.03 11.70 9.30
CA ALA A 667 5.72 11.63 9.93
C ALA A 667 4.75 12.56 9.21
N GLU A 668 3.57 12.05 8.84
CA GLU A 668 2.56 12.80 8.11
C GLU A 668 1.17 12.53 8.67
N TYR A 669 0.51 13.56 9.18
CA TYR A 669 -0.89 13.53 9.58
C TYR A 669 -1.76 13.94 8.41
N ARG A 670 -2.56 13.00 7.89
CA ARG A 670 -3.49 13.16 6.77
C ARG A 670 -4.90 13.30 7.28
N PHE A 671 -5.63 14.31 6.82
CA PHE A 671 -7.01 14.56 7.24
C PHE A 671 -7.89 14.96 6.05
N GLY A 672 -9.17 14.58 6.12
CA GLY A 672 -10.13 14.95 5.11
C GLY A 672 -10.53 16.44 5.25
N ILE A 673 -10.41 17.21 4.18
CA ILE A 673 -10.92 18.59 4.11
C ILE A 673 -12.35 18.55 3.55
N TYR A 674 -12.49 18.19 2.29
CA TYR A 674 -13.78 18.24 1.61
C TYR A 674 -13.76 17.33 0.37
N SER A 675 -14.74 16.44 0.23
CA SER A 675 -14.86 15.52 -0.91
C SER A 675 -13.53 14.81 -1.24
N PHE A 676 -12.93 15.13 -2.37
CA PHE A 676 -11.65 14.63 -2.85
C PHE A 676 -10.44 15.47 -2.37
N PHE A 677 -10.65 16.56 -1.65
CA PHE A 677 -9.57 17.34 -1.04
C PHE A 677 -9.19 16.79 0.32
N LYS A 678 -7.91 16.49 0.50
CA LYS A 678 -7.33 16.07 1.78
C LYS A 678 -6.19 17.02 2.15
N GLY A 679 -6.04 17.31 3.43
CA GLY A 679 -4.91 18.03 3.98
C GLY A 679 -3.85 17.11 4.54
N ALA A 680 -2.62 17.60 4.63
CA ALA A 680 -1.58 16.96 5.39
C ALA A 680 -0.68 17.96 6.09
N LEU A 681 -0.22 17.61 7.29
CA LEU A 681 0.86 18.25 8.01
C LEU A 681 1.97 17.22 8.18
N PHE A 682 3.21 17.64 7.99
CA PHE A 682 4.31 16.68 8.02
C PHE A 682 5.61 17.26 8.58
N VAL A 683 6.42 16.35 9.08
CA VAL A 683 7.80 16.57 9.51
C VAL A 683 8.66 15.46 8.92
N ASP A 684 9.77 15.84 8.30
CA ASP A 684 10.73 14.93 7.70
C ASP A 684 12.11 15.21 8.30
N ALA A 685 12.85 14.17 8.63
CA ALA A 685 14.21 14.25 9.12
C ALA A 685 15.09 13.20 8.45
N GLY A 686 16.34 13.52 8.14
CA GLY A 686 17.26 12.52 7.57
C GLY A 686 18.57 13.12 7.08
N ASN A 687 19.47 12.25 6.69
CA ASN A 687 20.74 12.59 6.03
C ASN A 687 21.36 11.35 5.39
N VAL A 688 22.41 11.56 4.63
CA VAL A 688 23.31 10.51 4.14
C VAL A 688 24.73 10.79 4.65
N TRP A 689 25.58 9.77 4.74
CA TRP A 689 26.98 9.88 5.18
C TRP A 689 27.86 8.93 4.40
N LEU A 690 29.16 9.21 4.38
CA LEU A 690 30.19 8.29 3.91
C LEU A 690 30.68 7.39 5.06
N LEU A 691 31.09 6.17 4.78
CA LEU A 691 31.74 5.29 5.77
C LEU A 691 33.21 5.64 5.95
N LYS A 692 33.87 6.13 4.89
CA LYS A 692 35.25 6.53 4.90
C LYS A 692 35.39 8.06 4.86
N SER A 693 36.37 8.61 5.56
CA SER A 693 36.71 10.03 5.48
C SER A 693 37.21 10.39 4.08
N ASN A 694 36.78 11.54 3.59
CA ASN A 694 37.29 12.12 2.35
C ASN A 694 37.81 13.52 2.64
N PRO A 695 39.12 13.78 2.39
CA PRO A 695 39.71 15.10 2.65
C PRO A 695 39.01 16.24 1.89
N ALA A 696 38.49 15.95 0.71
CA ALA A 696 37.72 16.94 -0.10
C ALA A 696 36.35 17.28 0.48
N ASN A 697 35.82 16.46 1.39
CA ASN A 697 34.45 16.58 1.92
C ASN A 697 34.46 16.46 3.45
N THR A 698 35.05 17.43 4.12
CA THR A 698 35.13 17.47 5.59
C THR A 698 33.72 17.43 6.20
N GLY A 699 33.53 16.61 7.26
CA GLY A 699 32.23 16.43 7.92
C GLY A 699 31.31 15.41 7.29
N SER A 700 31.74 14.72 6.22
CA SER A 700 30.94 13.68 5.55
C SER A 700 30.88 12.31 6.25
N PRO A 701 31.82 11.87 7.10
CA PRO A 701 31.81 10.53 7.67
C PRO A 701 30.70 10.33 8.68
N PHE A 702 30.13 9.11 8.68
CA PHE A 702 29.19 8.67 9.69
C PHE A 702 29.88 8.49 11.05
N MET A 703 29.37 9.17 12.07
CA MET A 703 29.80 9.00 13.45
C MET A 703 28.59 8.75 14.33
N PHE A 704 28.57 7.61 15.03
CA PHE A 704 27.44 7.26 15.88
C PHE A 704 27.13 8.29 16.98
N SER A 705 28.15 8.96 17.48
CA SER A 705 27.99 10.03 18.48
C SER A 705 27.46 11.36 17.93
N LYS A 706 27.53 11.59 16.60
CA LYS A 706 27.22 12.89 15.99
C LYS A 706 26.06 12.86 14.98
N PHE A 707 25.63 11.68 14.54
CA PHE A 707 24.64 11.56 13.43
C PHE A 707 23.33 12.31 13.72
N MET A 708 22.82 12.25 14.95
CA MET A 708 21.61 12.99 15.35
C MET A 708 21.78 14.51 15.20
N ASN A 709 22.98 15.02 15.49
CA ASN A 709 23.30 16.43 15.32
C ASN A 709 23.50 16.83 13.85
N GLN A 710 23.64 15.88 12.96
CA GLN A 710 23.85 16.08 11.52
C GLN A 710 22.57 15.81 10.70
N MET A 711 21.45 15.49 11.32
CA MET A 711 20.18 15.28 10.62
C MET A 711 19.65 16.62 10.08
N ALA A 712 19.29 16.69 8.81
CA ALA A 712 18.44 17.75 8.27
C ALA A 712 17.01 17.54 8.75
N VAL A 713 16.31 18.61 9.11
CA VAL A 713 14.90 18.55 9.54
C VAL A 713 14.10 19.58 8.77
N GLY A 714 12.94 19.19 8.29
CA GLY A 714 11.98 20.06 7.63
C GLY A 714 10.56 19.78 8.03
N ALA A 715 9.71 20.79 7.95
CA ALA A 715 8.28 20.65 8.19
C ALA A 715 7.49 21.36 7.08
N GLY A 716 6.22 20.98 6.95
CA GLY A 716 5.37 21.62 5.96
C GLY A 716 3.91 21.17 6.04
N ALA A 717 3.15 21.79 5.16
CA ALA A 717 1.74 21.48 4.95
C ALA A 717 1.48 21.20 3.47
N GLY A 718 0.45 20.41 3.19
CA GLY A 718 0.13 20.12 1.81
C GLY A 718 -1.34 19.80 1.58
N ILE A 719 -1.73 19.93 0.32
CA ILE A 719 -3.06 19.60 -0.17
C ILE A 719 -2.94 18.39 -1.11
N ARG A 720 -3.89 17.47 -1.01
CA ARG A 720 -4.02 16.30 -1.86
C ARG A 720 -5.37 16.35 -2.56
N ILE A 721 -5.36 16.15 -3.87
CA ILE A 721 -6.54 16.01 -4.71
C ILE A 721 -6.64 14.52 -5.05
N ASP A 722 -7.52 13.81 -4.31
CA ASP A 722 -7.69 12.35 -4.43
C ASP A 722 -8.94 12.07 -5.28
N VAL A 723 -8.73 11.76 -6.56
CA VAL A 723 -9.80 11.49 -7.54
C VAL A 723 -9.97 10.00 -7.83
N SER A 724 -9.76 9.15 -6.83
CA SER A 724 -9.92 7.69 -6.85
C SER A 724 -8.85 6.92 -7.64
N PHE A 725 -8.50 7.33 -8.86
CA PHE A 725 -7.53 6.67 -9.72
C PHE A 725 -6.14 7.33 -9.71
N PHE A 726 -6.03 8.58 -9.23
CA PHE A 726 -4.74 9.21 -8.92
C PHE A 726 -4.90 10.25 -7.80
N ILE A 727 -3.78 10.56 -7.16
CA ILE A 727 -3.69 11.57 -6.12
C ILE A 727 -2.69 12.62 -6.59
N LEU A 728 -3.14 13.85 -6.78
CA LEU A 728 -2.26 14.99 -7.05
C LEU A 728 -1.93 15.66 -5.73
N ARG A 729 -0.65 15.86 -5.47
CA ARG A 729 -0.11 16.37 -4.22
C ARG A 729 0.63 17.70 -4.42
N PHE A 730 0.33 18.65 -3.57
CA PHE A 730 1.03 19.93 -3.46
C PHE A 730 1.53 20.06 -2.03
N ASP A 731 2.84 20.02 -1.82
CA ASP A 731 3.47 20.16 -0.51
C ASP A 731 4.29 21.45 -0.49
N LEU A 732 4.03 22.33 0.45
CA LEU A 732 4.84 23.48 0.76
C LEU A 732 5.62 23.19 2.05
N ALA A 733 6.94 23.18 1.96
CA ALA A 733 7.83 22.81 3.04
C ALA A 733 8.93 23.84 3.27
N MET A 734 9.44 23.89 4.50
CA MET A 734 10.53 24.75 4.90
C MET A 734 11.54 24.00 5.78
N PRO A 735 12.85 24.31 5.68
CA PRO A 735 13.85 23.75 6.56
C PRO A 735 13.69 24.30 7.98
N LEU A 736 13.77 23.42 8.96
CA LEU A 736 13.88 23.76 10.38
C LEU A 736 15.32 23.64 10.87
N ARG A 737 16.08 22.72 10.25
CA ARG A 737 17.45 22.45 10.61
C ARG A 737 18.28 22.15 9.36
N LYS A 738 19.41 22.88 9.21
CA LYS A 738 20.38 22.76 8.12
C LYS A 738 21.70 22.21 8.67
N PRO A 739 22.09 20.95 8.38
CA PRO A 739 23.23 20.30 9.01
C PRO A 739 24.58 20.91 8.67
N TRP A 740 24.70 21.64 7.57
CA TRP A 740 25.95 22.27 7.08
C TRP A 740 26.30 23.60 7.74
N LEU A 741 25.38 24.15 8.54
CA LEU A 741 25.68 25.34 9.34
C LEU A 741 26.51 24.95 10.58
N GLU A 742 27.13 25.96 11.21
CA GLU A 742 27.85 25.79 12.47
C GLU A 742 26.95 25.15 13.54
N GLU A 743 27.51 24.34 14.41
CA GLU A 743 26.75 23.46 15.32
C GLU A 743 25.66 24.18 16.12
N ASN A 744 25.95 25.38 16.60
CA ASN A 744 25.02 26.18 17.39
C ASN A 744 23.93 26.89 16.51
N ASN A 745 24.16 27.02 15.21
CA ASN A 745 23.30 27.75 14.27
C ASN A 745 22.50 26.85 13.34
N ARG A 746 22.56 25.50 13.53
CA ARG A 746 21.88 24.54 12.66
C ARG A 746 20.36 24.65 12.69
N TRP A 747 19.78 25.04 13.83
CA TRP A 747 18.35 25.30 13.93
C TRP A 747 18.04 26.70 13.42
N VAL A 748 17.33 26.79 12.28
CA VAL A 748 17.00 28.05 11.59
C VAL A 748 15.56 28.52 11.88
N THR A 749 14.96 28.02 12.96
CA THR A 749 13.59 28.38 13.35
C THR A 749 13.45 29.87 13.70
N ASN A 750 14.50 30.50 14.23
CA ASN A 750 14.53 31.91 14.57
C ASN A 750 14.64 32.83 13.34
N GLU A 751 15.04 32.27 12.18
CA GLU A 751 15.20 33.02 10.93
C GLU A 751 13.92 33.01 10.08
N ILE A 752 12.85 32.33 10.55
CA ILE A 752 11.60 32.22 9.78
C ILE A 752 10.97 33.58 9.59
N ASN A 753 10.93 34.05 8.34
CA ASN A 753 10.37 35.32 7.94
C ASN A 753 9.53 35.21 6.66
N PHE A 754 8.28 34.83 6.81
CA PHE A 754 7.35 34.73 5.68
C PHE A 754 7.08 36.08 4.97
N GLY A 755 7.36 37.21 5.59
CA GLY A 755 7.24 38.54 4.99
C GLY A 755 8.36 38.84 3.98
N SER A 756 9.57 38.31 4.19
CA SER A 756 10.72 38.52 3.30
C SER A 756 10.63 37.70 2.02
N SER A 757 10.71 38.37 0.86
CA SER A 757 10.73 37.71 -0.45
C SER A 757 12.00 36.88 -0.62
N ALA A 758 13.15 37.36 -0.18
CA ALA A 758 14.42 36.62 -0.25
C ALA A 758 14.35 35.36 0.60
N TRP A 759 13.88 35.44 1.85
CA TRP A 759 13.75 34.28 2.71
C TRP A 759 12.82 33.18 2.08
N ARG A 760 11.68 33.61 1.48
CA ARG A 760 10.76 32.65 0.82
C ARG A 760 11.39 31.99 -0.38
N GLN A 761 12.20 32.69 -1.18
CA GLN A 761 12.89 32.12 -2.33
C GLN A 761 13.93 31.09 -1.92
N ASP A 762 14.64 31.29 -0.81
CA ASP A 762 15.73 30.43 -0.35
C ASP A 762 15.25 29.24 0.50
N ASN A 763 14.09 29.38 1.16
CA ASN A 763 13.67 28.43 2.19
C ASN A 763 12.33 27.74 1.92
N LEU A 764 11.46 28.27 1.04
CA LEU A 764 10.20 27.59 0.72
C LEU A 764 10.34 26.70 -0.49
N VAL A 765 10.13 25.39 -0.29
CA VAL A 765 10.14 24.38 -1.34
C VAL A 765 8.72 23.92 -1.63
N LEU A 766 8.26 24.20 -2.85
CA LEU A 766 6.99 23.70 -3.36
C LEU A 766 7.24 22.39 -4.13
N ASN A 767 6.71 21.28 -3.61
CA ASN A 767 6.74 20.00 -4.29
C ASN A 767 5.38 19.69 -4.91
N VAL A 768 5.36 19.40 -6.21
CA VAL A 768 4.19 18.88 -6.91
C VAL A 768 4.48 17.43 -7.30
N ALA A 769 3.64 16.51 -6.89
CA ALA A 769 3.86 15.08 -7.13
C ALA A 769 2.55 14.30 -7.27
N ILE A 770 2.64 13.10 -7.83
CA ILE A 770 1.53 12.17 -7.96
C ILE A 770 1.72 11.04 -6.92
N GLY A 771 0.66 10.69 -6.21
CA GLY A 771 0.67 9.68 -5.15
C GLY A 771 1.07 10.22 -3.77
N TYR A 772 1.02 9.34 -2.77
CA TYR A 772 1.54 9.64 -1.43
C TYR A 772 3.07 9.52 -1.41
N PRO A 773 3.78 10.22 -0.49
CA PRO A 773 5.25 10.17 -0.44
C PRO A 773 5.76 8.79 0.05
N PHE A 774 4.94 8.11 0.83
CA PHE A 774 5.21 6.76 1.36
C PHE A 774 3.90 6.08 1.80
#